data_02b5e57a6446b4cdd5437cd6be9ab017
#
_entry.id   02b5e57a6446b4cdd5437cd6be9ab017
#
_cell.length_a   1.000
_cell.length_b   1.000
_cell.length_c   1.000
_cell.angle_alpha   90.00
_cell.angle_beta   90.00
_cell.angle_gamma   90.00
#
_symmetry.space_group_name_H-M   'P 1'
#
loop_
_entity.id
_entity.type
_entity.pdbx_description
1 polymer ?
#
loop_
_entity_poly.entity_id
_entity_poly.type
_entity_poly.pdbx_seq_one_letter_code
_entity_poly.pdbx_strand_id
1 'polypeptide(L)'
;MLSQLREIVEKVSRVDDVHLALDILVKETCAALRTECCTIYLANEEMQRLELMATQGLIFEGDSIHINFNEGLVGLVKRSAEPLNLAEASKHPEFKFFPQLGEQVYHSFLATPIIHRKQVLGVLVIQQKTPRLFSEMEESFLVTLSAQLAVIIAHAQSLGHWQLASKPTVLKGLPASTGVAIGEFWFDNTQPSLSDVFPSSTLDKEREQELLLVAIERALNDFRRMRKKFDSEINKDALAIFDLFTHLLNDPMLRGDLKKQIEKGDRADWALRQVVETYSNRFARMSDVYLRERAQDIRELGQRLLYFLHNSEQENAAIDRPIILVANELTATLLASVPKEHLLAVVSLEGGANSHAAILSRALGVPAVMGANINTDVVNGKLGIVDGYTGEIFLEPNRQLLREYRSLVSEESELFAMVNKDLALPAVTIDNQHIEVMLNAGLSADSNIAINTGVDGVGLYRTEIAFLLQHHFPSEDEQYHQYRAILNSYSSQRVVMRTLDIGGDKPLPYLPIEEDNPFLGWRGIRFTLDHPDIFLIQLRAMLRASAESGNLSILLPMVSGIKELDDAMTLINQAYSEVVLLDERIQAPKVGVMIEVPSMVYLLPAIAHRVDFVSVGTNDLTQYLLAVDRNNSRVADVYESMHPAVLLALKQIHDVCDKYHVPVCICGELAGDPFGALLLLGLGYTSLSMNTSNVAKVKYLIRHSQQQELEKLAEQAMTKSYGEEIHQMMHDFFIQQGFAGFVRAGKK
;
A
#
# COMPACT_ATOMS: atom_id res chain seq x y z
N MET A 1 49.50 -11.80 9.26
CA MET A 1 48.69 -11.04 10.23
C MET A 1 48.20 -9.69 9.73
N LEU A 2 49.06 -8.71 9.34
CA LEU A 2 48.59 -7.40 8.83
C LEU A 2 47.69 -7.52 7.60
N SER A 3 48.00 -8.41 6.67
CA SER A 3 47.13 -8.66 5.50
C SER A 3 45.78 -9.28 5.88
N GLN A 4 45.74 -10.14 6.87
CA GLN A 4 44.52 -10.73 7.40
C GLN A 4 43.66 -9.71 8.16
N LEU A 5 44.31 -8.86 8.97
CA LEU A 5 43.61 -7.76 9.65
C LEU A 5 42.91 -6.82 8.65
N ARG A 6 43.61 -6.43 7.58
CA ARG A 6 43.05 -5.62 6.52
C ARG A 6 41.86 -6.30 5.84
N GLU A 7 41.97 -7.60 5.55
CA GLU A 7 40.92 -8.40 4.93
C GLU A 7 39.67 -8.49 5.83
N ILE A 8 39.86 -8.70 7.15
CA ILE A 8 38.76 -8.74 8.12
C ILE A 8 38.06 -7.39 8.18
N VAL A 9 38.80 -6.28 8.32
CA VAL A 9 38.24 -4.93 8.39
C VAL A 9 37.50 -4.58 7.10
N GLU A 10 38.02 -4.96 5.93
CA GLU A 10 37.37 -4.71 4.65
C GLU A 10 36.06 -5.51 4.47
N LYS A 11 36.05 -6.79 4.91
CA LYS A 11 34.82 -7.60 4.90
C LYS A 11 33.75 -7.05 5.84
N VAL A 12 34.14 -6.63 7.03
CA VAL A 12 33.23 -6.06 8.04
C VAL A 12 32.68 -4.70 7.62
N SER A 13 33.51 -3.86 6.98
CA SER A 13 33.08 -2.52 6.52
C SER A 13 32.12 -2.52 5.33
N ARG A 14 31.95 -3.64 4.63
CA ARG A 14 31.01 -3.78 3.51
C ARG A 14 29.60 -4.22 3.94
N VAL A 15 29.39 -4.44 5.21
CA VAL A 15 28.13 -4.95 5.76
C VAL A 15 27.45 -3.85 6.57
N ASP A 16 26.25 -3.48 6.18
CA ASP A 16 25.47 -2.45 6.86
C ASP A 16 24.84 -2.95 8.17
N ASP A 17 24.54 -4.26 8.27
CA ASP A 17 24.01 -4.87 9.49
C ASP A 17 25.15 -5.15 10.49
N VAL A 18 25.11 -4.43 11.61
CA VAL A 18 26.14 -4.52 12.67
C VAL A 18 26.23 -5.92 13.30
N HIS A 19 25.11 -6.64 13.46
CA HIS A 19 25.13 -7.99 14.01
C HIS A 19 25.82 -8.97 13.07
N LEU A 20 25.48 -8.91 11.79
CA LEU A 20 26.12 -9.71 10.76
C LEU A 20 27.62 -9.35 10.66
N ALA A 21 27.98 -8.07 10.80
CA ALA A 21 29.35 -7.59 10.83
C ALA A 21 30.13 -8.17 12.02
N LEU A 22 29.55 -8.23 13.22
CA LEU A 22 30.15 -8.83 14.42
C LEU A 22 30.29 -10.35 14.27
N ASP A 23 29.31 -11.05 13.70
CA ASP A 23 29.38 -12.50 13.45
C ASP A 23 30.51 -12.85 12.44
N ILE A 24 30.64 -12.07 11.38
CA ILE A 24 31.76 -12.21 10.44
C ILE A 24 33.09 -11.98 11.16
N LEU A 25 33.17 -10.95 12.00
CA LEU A 25 34.40 -10.60 12.72
C LEU A 25 34.85 -11.71 13.66
N VAL A 26 33.98 -12.28 14.49
CA VAL A 26 34.38 -13.37 15.41
C VAL A 26 34.83 -14.62 14.65
N LYS A 27 34.15 -14.93 13.54
CA LYS A 27 34.50 -16.09 12.70
C LYS A 27 35.86 -15.92 12.01
N GLU A 28 36.09 -14.77 11.39
CA GLU A 28 37.35 -14.48 10.69
C GLU A 28 38.53 -14.34 11.69
N THR A 29 38.27 -13.80 12.89
CA THR A 29 39.27 -13.68 13.97
C THR A 29 39.70 -15.04 14.46
N CYS A 30 38.76 -15.97 14.70
CA CYS A 30 39.10 -17.37 15.02
C CYS A 30 39.97 -18.03 13.94
N ALA A 31 39.62 -17.83 12.67
CA ALA A 31 40.38 -18.39 11.55
C ALA A 31 41.79 -17.79 11.45
N ALA A 32 41.93 -16.46 11.62
CA ALA A 32 43.20 -15.74 11.51
C ALA A 32 44.17 -16.10 12.62
N LEU A 33 43.70 -16.23 13.86
CA LEU A 33 44.49 -16.56 15.04
C LEU A 33 44.55 -18.08 15.35
N ARG A 34 43.84 -18.90 14.57
CA ARG A 34 43.70 -20.37 14.76
C ARG A 34 43.29 -20.73 16.19
N THR A 35 42.29 -19.98 16.71
CA THR A 35 41.71 -20.21 18.05
C THR A 35 40.35 -20.89 17.91
N GLU A 36 39.91 -21.59 18.95
CA GLU A 36 38.62 -22.30 18.91
C GLU A 36 37.44 -21.43 19.36
N CYS A 37 37.74 -20.32 20.05
CA CYS A 37 36.67 -19.42 20.52
C CYS A 37 37.05 -17.96 20.34
N CYS A 38 36.08 -17.16 19.85
CA CYS A 38 36.14 -15.70 19.84
C CYS A 38 34.77 -15.14 20.21
N THR A 39 34.72 -14.17 21.10
CA THR A 39 33.48 -13.61 21.62
C THR A 39 33.58 -12.11 21.81
N ILE A 40 32.51 -11.41 21.45
CA ILE A 40 32.36 -9.95 21.64
C ILE A 40 31.29 -9.69 22.68
N TYR A 41 31.66 -8.94 23.70
CA TYR A 41 30.76 -8.41 24.70
C TYR A 41 30.68 -6.89 24.55
N LEU A 42 29.49 -6.30 24.63
CA LEU A 42 29.31 -4.85 24.65
C LEU A 42 28.71 -4.36 25.96
N ALA A 43 29.13 -3.17 26.35
CA ALA A 43 28.73 -2.55 27.60
C ALA A 43 27.35 -1.90 27.49
N ASN A 44 26.45 -2.31 28.37
CA ASN A 44 25.19 -1.63 28.62
C ASN A 44 25.36 -0.82 29.92
N GLU A 45 25.62 0.51 29.77
CA GLU A 45 25.89 1.39 30.90
C GLU A 45 24.64 1.63 31.76
N GLU A 46 23.45 1.58 31.19
CA GLU A 46 22.20 1.75 31.95
C GLU A 46 21.95 0.58 32.91
N MET A 47 22.25 -0.64 32.45
CA MET A 47 22.07 -1.87 33.24
C MET A 47 23.32 -2.33 33.96
N GLN A 48 24.45 -1.60 33.83
CA GLN A 48 25.76 -1.94 34.44
C GLN A 48 26.24 -3.36 34.16
N ARG A 49 26.04 -3.83 32.91
CA ARG A 49 26.37 -5.20 32.47
C ARG A 49 26.98 -5.23 31.06
N LEU A 50 27.73 -6.29 30.80
CA LEU A 50 28.26 -6.64 29.50
C LEU A 50 27.33 -7.67 28.85
N GLU A 51 26.89 -7.42 27.64
CA GLU A 51 25.98 -8.30 26.90
C GLU A 51 26.74 -8.99 25.77
N LEU A 52 26.55 -10.31 25.62
CA LEU A 52 27.16 -11.10 24.55
C LEU A 52 26.48 -10.77 23.23
N MET A 53 27.26 -10.27 22.25
CA MET A 53 26.74 -9.83 20.96
C MET A 53 27.01 -10.81 19.82
N ALA A 54 28.17 -11.40 19.81
CA ALA A 54 28.56 -12.39 18.81
C ALA A 54 29.57 -13.39 19.42
N THR A 55 29.47 -14.64 19.03
CA THR A 55 30.43 -15.66 19.46
C THR A 55 30.64 -16.72 18.41
N GLN A 56 31.87 -17.20 18.32
CA GLN A 56 32.25 -18.41 17.62
C GLN A 56 32.88 -19.34 18.65
N GLY A 57 32.34 -20.54 18.85
CA GLY A 57 32.89 -21.56 19.73
C GLY A 57 32.23 -21.76 21.10
N LEU A 58 31.45 -20.76 21.61
CA LEU A 58 30.59 -20.97 22.77
C LEU A 58 29.25 -21.56 22.33
N ILE A 59 28.71 -22.45 23.13
CA ILE A 59 27.37 -23.04 22.92
C ILE A 59 26.52 -22.60 24.11
N PHE A 60 25.43 -21.87 23.86
CA PHE A 60 24.50 -21.43 24.88
C PHE A 60 23.06 -21.74 24.51
N GLU A 61 22.23 -22.00 25.52
CA GLU A 61 20.78 -22.16 25.38
C GLU A 61 20.11 -20.99 26.07
N GLY A 62 19.40 -20.12 25.30
CA GLY A 62 18.63 -18.97 25.81
C GLY A 62 18.80 -17.70 25.01
N ASP A 63 17.90 -16.71 25.24
CA ASP A 63 17.75 -15.52 24.40
C ASP A 63 18.77 -14.40 24.66
N SER A 64 19.45 -14.32 25.80
CA SER A 64 20.52 -13.34 26.07
C SER A 64 21.40 -13.72 27.26
N ILE A 65 22.72 -13.60 27.08
CA ILE A 65 23.71 -13.79 28.15
C ILE A 65 24.32 -12.45 28.51
N HIS A 66 24.40 -12.17 29.81
CA HIS A 66 24.99 -10.97 30.35
C HIS A 66 25.90 -11.25 31.53
N ILE A 67 26.95 -10.43 31.68
CA ILE A 67 27.93 -10.47 32.76
C ILE A 67 27.93 -9.09 33.40
N ASN A 68 27.77 -8.99 34.74
CA ASN A 68 27.83 -7.70 35.41
C ASN A 68 29.26 -7.11 35.31
N PHE A 69 29.37 -5.77 35.28
CA PHE A 69 30.69 -5.10 35.18
C PHE A 69 31.68 -5.50 36.26
N ASN A 70 31.21 -5.94 37.42
CA ASN A 70 32.03 -6.33 38.54
C ASN A 70 32.35 -7.85 38.61
N GLU A 71 32.00 -8.62 37.59
CA GLU A 71 32.08 -10.07 37.62
C GLU A 71 33.01 -10.63 36.54
N GLY A 72 33.83 -11.58 36.93
CA GLY A 72 34.67 -12.39 36.03
C GLY A 72 35.77 -11.62 35.31
N LEU A 73 36.52 -12.35 34.47
CA LEU A 73 37.67 -11.78 33.74
C LEU A 73 37.26 -10.74 32.71
N VAL A 74 36.10 -10.89 32.07
CA VAL A 74 35.57 -9.92 31.10
C VAL A 74 35.24 -8.62 31.78
N GLY A 75 34.60 -8.67 32.96
CA GLY A 75 34.34 -7.49 33.78
C GLY A 75 35.63 -6.83 34.27
N LEU A 76 36.66 -7.60 34.58
CA LEU A 76 37.97 -7.06 34.97
C LEU A 76 38.59 -6.23 33.83
N VAL A 77 38.62 -6.75 32.58
CA VAL A 77 39.12 -6.04 31.41
C VAL A 77 38.31 -4.75 31.13
N LYS A 78 37.02 -4.79 31.34
CA LYS A 78 36.16 -3.58 31.21
C LYS A 78 36.56 -2.50 32.23
N ARG A 79 36.84 -2.88 33.50
CA ARG A 79 37.22 -1.95 34.55
C ARG A 79 38.63 -1.43 34.44
N SER A 80 39.60 -2.31 34.11
CA SER A 80 41.03 -1.95 34.00
C SER A 80 41.31 -1.14 32.71
N ALA A 81 40.53 -1.35 31.69
CA ALA A 81 40.77 -0.86 30.33
C ALA A 81 42.11 -1.29 29.74
N GLU A 82 42.62 -2.46 30.18
CA GLU A 82 43.89 -3.05 29.76
C GLU A 82 43.67 -4.46 29.23
N PRO A 83 44.50 -4.94 28.26
CA PRO A 83 44.50 -6.33 27.82
C PRO A 83 44.84 -7.31 28.96
N LEU A 84 44.22 -8.48 28.92
CA LEU A 84 44.48 -9.55 29.90
C LEU A 84 44.80 -10.83 29.15
N ASN A 85 46.03 -11.34 29.35
CA ASN A 85 46.53 -12.55 28.67
C ASN A 85 46.93 -13.63 29.72
N LEU A 86 46.20 -14.73 29.71
CA LEU A 86 46.35 -15.80 30.72
C LEU A 86 46.51 -17.19 30.05
N ALA A 87 47.48 -17.97 30.47
CA ALA A 87 47.64 -19.34 30.03
C ALA A 87 46.59 -20.29 30.62
N GLU A 88 46.17 -20.03 31.87
CA GLU A 88 45.16 -20.80 32.57
C GLU A 88 44.21 -19.82 33.29
N ALA A 89 43.10 -19.50 32.63
CA ALA A 89 42.12 -18.55 33.13
C ALA A 89 41.53 -18.92 34.50
N SER A 90 41.29 -20.20 34.74
CA SER A 90 40.74 -20.76 35.98
C SER A 90 41.57 -20.51 37.23
N LYS A 91 42.89 -20.21 37.09
CA LYS A 91 43.78 -19.90 38.22
C LYS A 91 43.77 -18.43 38.65
N HIS A 92 43.13 -17.58 37.89
CA HIS A 92 43.07 -16.15 38.19
C HIS A 92 42.06 -15.85 39.33
N PRO A 93 42.39 -15.00 40.34
CA PRO A 93 41.50 -14.72 41.49
C PRO A 93 40.10 -14.18 41.08
N GLU A 94 40.01 -13.38 40.02
CA GLU A 94 38.78 -12.83 39.50
C GLU A 94 38.02 -13.78 38.53
N PHE A 95 38.53 -15.01 38.36
CA PHE A 95 37.85 -15.98 37.51
C PHE A 95 36.48 -16.36 38.09
N LYS A 96 35.43 -16.23 37.29
CA LYS A 96 34.09 -16.70 37.63
C LYS A 96 33.59 -17.63 36.52
N PHE A 97 33.14 -18.77 36.92
CA PHE A 97 32.62 -19.79 36.01
C PHE A 97 31.14 -19.50 35.68
N PHE A 98 30.79 -19.50 34.40
CA PHE A 98 29.42 -19.33 33.92
C PHE A 98 28.94 -20.62 33.24
N PRO A 99 28.19 -21.52 33.93
CA PRO A 99 27.79 -22.83 33.43
C PRO A 99 27.04 -22.76 32.10
N GLN A 100 26.31 -21.68 31.86
CA GLN A 100 25.47 -21.44 30.70
C GLN A 100 26.23 -21.17 29.41
N LEU A 101 27.53 -20.86 29.47
CA LEU A 101 28.39 -20.52 28.33
C LEU A 101 29.22 -21.71 27.80
N GLY A 102 29.21 -22.85 28.46
CA GLY A 102 30.00 -24.00 28.03
C GLY A 102 31.51 -23.76 28.05
N GLU A 103 32.02 -22.81 28.85
CA GLU A 103 33.42 -22.37 28.89
C GLU A 103 34.39 -23.40 29.51
N GLN A 104 33.89 -24.49 30.07
CA GLN A 104 34.67 -25.50 30.79
C GLN A 104 35.85 -26.10 30.00
N VAL A 105 35.76 -26.06 28.69
CA VAL A 105 36.75 -26.65 27.79
C VAL A 105 37.91 -25.73 27.45
N TYR A 106 37.84 -24.44 27.82
CA TYR A 106 38.84 -23.44 27.45
C TYR A 106 39.73 -23.10 28.65
N HIS A 107 41.05 -23.14 28.42
CA HIS A 107 42.05 -22.85 29.42
C HIS A 107 42.76 -21.53 29.22
N SER A 108 43.20 -21.24 27.99
CA SER A 108 43.86 -19.98 27.66
C SER A 108 42.82 -18.88 27.39
N PHE A 109 43.14 -17.66 27.82
CA PHE A 109 42.27 -16.51 27.72
C PHE A 109 43.08 -15.28 27.36
N LEU A 110 42.68 -14.60 26.26
CA LEU A 110 43.18 -13.28 25.93
C LEU A 110 41.98 -12.39 25.64
N ALA A 111 41.90 -11.29 26.36
CA ALA A 111 40.82 -10.29 26.16
C ALA A 111 41.40 -8.90 26.01
N THR A 112 40.79 -8.11 25.13
CA THR A 112 41.18 -6.72 24.89
C THR A 112 39.95 -5.81 24.99
N PRO A 113 40.09 -4.62 25.61
CA PRO A 113 38.98 -3.67 25.69
C PRO A 113 38.76 -2.99 24.33
N ILE A 114 37.50 -2.76 24.00
CA ILE A 114 37.06 -2.00 22.83
C ILE A 114 36.86 -0.56 23.30
N ILE A 115 37.80 0.34 22.98
CA ILE A 115 37.85 1.70 23.56
C ILE A 115 37.61 2.74 22.46
N HIS A 116 36.64 3.64 22.70
CA HIS A 116 36.43 4.85 21.91
C HIS A 116 36.34 6.09 22.80
N ARG A 117 37.12 7.14 22.48
CA ARG A 117 37.15 8.41 23.22
C ARG A 117 37.25 8.25 24.76
N LYS A 118 38.13 7.36 25.21
CA LYS A 118 38.38 7.03 26.64
C LYS A 118 37.26 6.22 27.31
N GLN A 119 36.22 5.81 26.61
CA GLN A 119 35.16 4.96 27.13
C GLN A 119 35.34 3.54 26.61
N VAL A 120 35.21 2.54 27.50
CA VAL A 120 35.25 1.13 27.14
C VAL A 120 33.84 0.74 26.67
N LEU A 121 33.66 0.57 25.35
CA LEU A 121 32.40 0.20 24.72
C LEU A 121 32.09 -1.28 24.83
N GLY A 122 33.14 -2.11 25.10
CA GLY A 122 32.98 -3.55 25.17
C GLY A 122 34.31 -4.28 25.35
N VAL A 123 34.28 -5.58 25.24
CA VAL A 123 35.45 -6.46 25.36
C VAL A 123 35.44 -7.53 24.26
N LEU A 124 36.57 -7.68 23.55
CA LEU A 124 36.79 -8.73 22.58
C LEU A 124 37.64 -9.82 23.25
N VAL A 125 37.17 -11.07 23.22
CA VAL A 125 37.76 -12.19 23.91
C VAL A 125 38.11 -13.31 22.93
N ILE A 126 39.29 -13.90 23.04
CA ILE A 126 39.63 -15.18 22.41
C ILE A 126 40.03 -16.21 23.46
N GLN A 127 39.65 -17.45 23.22
CA GLN A 127 39.94 -18.57 24.13
C GLN A 127 40.41 -19.81 23.35
N GLN A 128 41.21 -20.62 24.03
CA GLN A 128 41.74 -21.85 23.45
C GLN A 128 41.73 -22.99 24.48
N LYS A 129 41.51 -24.22 23.99
CA LYS A 129 41.46 -25.43 24.82
C LYS A 129 42.82 -25.80 25.36
N THR A 130 43.88 -25.54 24.59
CA THR A 130 45.25 -25.86 25.00
C THR A 130 45.82 -24.75 25.88
N PRO A 131 46.33 -25.05 27.10
CA PRO A 131 46.94 -24.02 27.95
C PRO A 131 48.18 -23.41 27.29
N ARG A 132 48.18 -22.13 26.98
CA ARG A 132 49.31 -21.34 26.49
C ARG A 132 49.12 -19.84 26.73
N LEU A 133 50.22 -19.12 26.83
CA LEU A 133 50.14 -17.66 26.68
C LEU A 133 50.09 -17.30 25.19
N PHE A 134 49.27 -16.37 24.85
CA PHE A 134 49.26 -15.80 23.50
C PHE A 134 50.48 -14.91 23.33
N SER A 135 51.08 -14.92 22.14
CA SER A 135 52.24 -14.13 21.80
C SER A 135 51.94 -12.63 21.74
N GLU A 136 52.97 -11.77 21.91
CA GLU A 136 52.84 -10.31 21.76
C GLU A 136 52.24 -9.90 20.38
N MET A 137 52.51 -10.71 19.34
CA MET A 137 51.97 -10.45 18.01
C MET A 137 50.46 -10.76 17.92
N GLU A 138 49.97 -11.79 18.61
CA GLU A 138 48.54 -12.12 18.69
C GLU A 138 47.80 -11.09 19.56
N GLU A 139 48.40 -10.65 20.65
CA GLU A 139 47.86 -9.61 21.51
C GLU A 139 47.75 -8.25 20.77
N SER A 140 48.86 -7.85 20.08
CA SER A 140 48.86 -6.63 19.26
C SER A 140 47.83 -6.66 18.12
N PHE A 141 47.65 -7.85 17.52
CA PHE A 141 46.59 -8.04 16.50
C PHE A 141 45.19 -7.82 17.08
N LEU A 142 44.90 -8.41 18.23
CA LEU A 142 43.61 -8.32 18.89
C LEU A 142 43.33 -6.87 19.36
N VAL A 143 44.33 -6.19 19.92
CA VAL A 143 44.25 -4.76 20.31
C VAL A 143 43.92 -3.88 19.08
N THR A 144 44.64 -4.10 17.97
CA THR A 144 44.40 -3.34 16.74
C THR A 144 42.99 -3.58 16.19
N LEU A 145 42.55 -4.84 16.20
CA LEU A 145 41.20 -5.20 15.78
C LEU A 145 40.11 -4.56 16.67
N SER A 146 40.31 -4.56 18.00
CA SER A 146 39.44 -3.91 18.98
C SER A 146 39.35 -2.39 18.76
N ALA A 147 40.47 -1.74 18.39
CA ALA A 147 40.47 -0.32 18.09
C ALA A 147 39.68 0.01 16.81
N GLN A 148 39.76 -0.83 15.77
CA GLN A 148 38.94 -0.66 14.55
C GLN A 148 37.46 -0.92 14.82
N LEU A 149 37.16 -1.99 15.58
CA LEU A 149 35.80 -2.29 16.00
C LEU A 149 35.17 -1.17 16.81
N ALA A 150 35.94 -0.50 17.66
CA ALA A 150 35.46 0.65 18.46
C ALA A 150 34.92 1.80 17.57
N VAL A 151 35.55 2.05 16.44
CA VAL A 151 35.08 3.09 15.48
C VAL A 151 33.76 2.65 14.83
N ILE A 152 33.67 1.41 14.42
CA ILE A 152 32.43 0.85 13.81
C ILE A 152 31.27 0.92 14.80
N ILE A 153 31.50 0.48 16.04
CA ILE A 153 30.48 0.50 17.10
C ILE A 153 30.06 1.93 17.42
N ALA A 154 31.02 2.85 17.61
CA ALA A 154 30.73 4.24 17.92
C ALA A 154 29.96 4.95 16.80
N HIS A 155 30.26 4.63 15.53
CA HIS A 155 29.52 5.14 14.40
C HIS A 155 28.08 4.58 14.35
N ALA A 156 27.91 3.28 14.57
CA ALA A 156 26.59 2.64 14.65
C ALA A 156 25.73 3.21 15.82
N GLN A 157 26.36 3.48 16.97
CA GLN A 157 25.69 4.15 18.11
C GLN A 157 25.27 5.59 17.78
N SER A 158 26.11 6.34 17.06
CA SER A 158 25.80 7.74 16.68
C SER A 158 24.66 7.85 15.67
N LEU A 159 24.47 6.82 14.85
CA LEU A 159 23.37 6.75 13.87
C LEU A 159 22.06 6.20 14.46
N GLY A 160 22.02 5.93 15.78
CA GLY A 160 20.82 5.38 16.43
C GLY A 160 20.56 3.89 16.11
N HIS A 161 21.43 3.23 15.36
CA HIS A 161 21.32 1.79 15.03
C HIS A 161 21.68 0.86 16.19
N TRP A 162 21.93 1.42 17.37
CA TRP A 162 22.44 0.67 18.52
C TRP A 162 21.57 0.86 19.77
N GLN A 163 20.54 0.04 19.92
CA GLN A 163 19.96 -0.25 21.23
C GLN A 163 19.85 -1.76 21.45
N LEU A 164 20.41 -2.22 22.57
CA LEU A 164 20.34 -3.57 23.12
C LEU A 164 18.93 -3.87 23.69
N ALA A 165 17.88 -3.50 22.97
CA ALA A 165 16.53 -3.98 23.23
C ALA A 165 16.17 -4.93 22.08
N SER A 166 15.51 -6.02 22.38
CA SER A 166 15.01 -7.01 21.43
C SER A 166 14.67 -6.36 20.09
N LYS A 167 15.28 -6.83 18.98
CA LYS A 167 14.93 -6.37 17.63
C LYS A 167 13.40 -6.37 17.55
N PRO A 168 12.75 -5.23 17.23
CA PRO A 168 11.33 -5.32 16.93
C PRO A 168 11.21 -6.37 15.81
N THR A 169 10.37 -7.35 16.00
CA THR A 169 10.09 -8.31 14.94
C THR A 169 9.44 -7.53 13.81
N VAL A 170 10.19 -7.30 12.74
CA VAL A 170 9.68 -6.63 11.54
C VAL A 170 9.11 -7.68 10.63
N LEU A 171 7.83 -7.58 10.37
CA LEU A 171 7.12 -8.44 9.43
C LEU A 171 6.76 -7.60 8.21
N LYS A 172 6.75 -8.23 7.04
CA LYS A 172 6.40 -7.55 5.79
C LYS A 172 5.19 -8.19 5.15
N GLY A 173 4.33 -7.34 4.61
CA GLY A 173 3.19 -7.71 3.78
C GLY A 173 3.05 -6.74 2.61
N LEU A 174 1.99 -6.90 1.85
CA LEU A 174 1.66 -6.01 0.73
C LEU A 174 0.90 -4.79 1.25
N PRO A 175 1.37 -3.56 0.98
CA PRO A 175 0.63 -2.35 1.33
C PRO A 175 -0.69 -2.31 0.56
N ALA A 176 -1.80 -2.17 1.26
CA ALA A 176 -3.14 -2.19 0.67
C ALA A 176 -3.93 -0.91 0.90
N SER A 177 -3.72 -0.23 2.01
CA SER A 177 -4.27 1.09 2.30
C SER A 177 -3.25 1.92 3.06
N THR A 178 -3.04 3.15 2.64
CA THR A 178 -2.01 4.06 3.16
C THR A 178 -2.35 4.57 4.56
N GLY A 179 -1.33 4.95 5.32
CA GLY A 179 -1.42 5.49 6.66
C GLY A 179 -0.58 4.70 7.66
N VAL A 180 -0.42 5.25 8.85
CA VAL A 180 0.31 4.60 9.95
C VAL A 180 -0.60 4.50 11.16
N ALA A 181 -0.57 3.37 11.84
CA ALA A 181 -1.30 3.17 13.07
C ALA A 181 -0.42 2.54 14.16
N ILE A 182 -0.67 2.95 15.40
CA ILE A 182 -0.03 2.41 16.60
C ILE A 182 -1.13 1.93 17.52
N GLY A 183 -1.13 0.65 17.89
CA GLY A 183 -2.17 0.08 18.73
C GLY A 183 -1.88 -1.34 19.18
N GLU A 184 -2.81 -1.90 19.93
CA GLU A 184 -2.76 -3.30 20.31
C GLU A 184 -3.31 -4.17 19.19
N PHE A 185 -2.60 -5.24 18.87
CA PHE A 185 -3.10 -6.25 17.93
C PHE A 185 -4.23 -7.05 18.57
N TRP A 186 -5.29 -7.22 17.82
CA TRP A 186 -6.41 -8.05 18.20
C TRP A 186 -6.71 -9.08 17.11
N PHE A 187 -6.61 -10.34 17.45
CA PHE A 187 -6.89 -11.45 16.55
C PHE A 187 -8.27 -12.03 16.84
N ASP A 188 -9.13 -12.04 15.81
CA ASP A 188 -10.45 -12.67 15.91
C ASP A 188 -10.34 -14.19 15.80
N ASN A 189 -10.30 -14.85 16.95
CA ASN A 189 -10.30 -16.30 17.07
C ASN A 189 -11.70 -16.87 17.31
N THR A 190 -12.74 -16.04 17.23
CA THR A 190 -14.11 -16.44 17.62
C THR A 190 -14.94 -16.98 16.46
N GLN A 191 -14.47 -16.85 15.21
CA GLN A 191 -15.21 -17.33 14.05
C GLN A 191 -14.94 -18.82 13.81
N PRO A 192 -15.99 -19.66 13.81
CA PRO A 192 -15.84 -21.07 13.51
C PRO A 192 -15.44 -21.23 12.04
N SER A 193 -14.42 -22.05 11.77
CA SER A 193 -13.99 -22.35 10.41
C SER A 193 -14.81 -23.48 9.81
N LEU A 194 -15.18 -23.35 8.54
CA LEU A 194 -15.82 -24.46 7.80
C LEU A 194 -14.93 -25.71 7.76
N SER A 195 -13.58 -25.54 7.83
CA SER A 195 -12.63 -26.66 7.88
C SER A 195 -12.75 -27.50 9.17
N ASP A 196 -13.24 -26.90 10.25
CA ASP A 196 -13.35 -27.55 11.57
C ASP A 196 -14.69 -28.30 11.77
N VAL A 197 -15.58 -28.24 10.77
CA VAL A 197 -16.84 -28.99 10.79
C VAL A 197 -16.58 -30.41 10.27
N PHE A 198 -16.84 -31.41 11.08
CA PHE A 198 -16.65 -32.82 10.72
C PHE A 198 -17.98 -33.49 10.30
N PRO A 199 -17.91 -34.60 9.54
CA PRO A 199 -19.06 -35.36 9.14
C PRO A 199 -19.93 -35.72 10.37
N SER A 200 -21.18 -35.29 10.34
CA SER A 200 -22.12 -35.47 11.43
C SER A 200 -23.52 -35.72 10.90
N SER A 201 -24.24 -36.67 11.53
CA SER A 201 -25.60 -37.05 11.13
C SER A 201 -26.61 -36.76 12.24
N THR A 202 -27.85 -36.57 11.82
CA THR A 202 -28.97 -36.32 12.73
C THR A 202 -30.14 -37.27 12.48
N LEU A 203 -30.91 -37.59 13.54
CA LEU A 203 -32.19 -38.25 13.42
C LEU A 203 -33.37 -37.26 13.40
N ASP A 204 -33.13 -36.03 13.89
CA ASP A 204 -34.14 -34.96 13.94
C ASP A 204 -33.90 -33.95 12.81
N LYS A 205 -34.34 -34.32 11.62
CA LYS A 205 -34.19 -33.51 10.39
C LYS A 205 -35.01 -32.23 10.43
N GLU A 206 -36.16 -32.24 11.08
CA GLU A 206 -37.02 -31.07 11.16
C GLU A 206 -36.37 -29.97 12.00
N ARG A 207 -35.79 -30.32 13.13
CA ARG A 207 -35.03 -29.40 13.98
C ARG A 207 -33.82 -28.81 13.28
N GLU A 208 -33.06 -29.61 12.53
CA GLU A 208 -31.89 -29.12 11.78
C GLU A 208 -32.30 -28.16 10.64
N GLN A 209 -33.44 -28.41 9.97
CA GLN A 209 -33.99 -27.48 8.99
C GLN A 209 -34.45 -26.17 9.62
N GLU A 210 -35.06 -26.21 10.80
CA GLU A 210 -35.48 -25.03 11.54
C GLU A 210 -34.27 -24.20 11.98
N LEU A 211 -33.21 -24.83 12.52
CA LEU A 211 -31.97 -24.18 12.89
C LEU A 211 -31.33 -23.48 11.68
N LEU A 212 -31.29 -24.14 10.52
CA LEU A 212 -30.77 -23.57 9.28
C LEU A 212 -31.59 -22.34 8.84
N LEU A 213 -32.91 -22.40 8.89
CA LEU A 213 -33.79 -21.29 8.52
C LEU A 213 -33.56 -20.08 9.43
N VAL A 214 -33.49 -20.31 10.75
CA VAL A 214 -33.19 -19.25 11.73
C VAL A 214 -31.81 -18.63 11.47
N ALA A 215 -30.81 -19.45 11.18
CA ALA A 215 -29.45 -18.94 10.85
C ALA A 215 -29.47 -18.09 9.57
N ILE A 216 -30.18 -18.49 8.52
CA ILE A 216 -30.33 -17.73 7.27
C ILE A 216 -31.03 -16.39 7.54
N GLU A 217 -32.12 -16.36 8.31
CA GLU A 217 -32.80 -15.11 8.62
C GLU A 217 -31.94 -14.16 9.45
N ARG A 218 -31.18 -14.68 10.41
CA ARG A 218 -30.21 -13.88 11.18
C ARG A 218 -29.11 -13.30 10.29
N ALA A 219 -28.55 -14.11 9.41
CA ALA A 219 -27.53 -13.65 8.45
C ALA A 219 -28.07 -12.55 7.52
N LEU A 220 -29.29 -12.72 6.98
CA LEU A 220 -29.94 -11.70 6.14
C LEU A 220 -30.14 -10.38 6.88
N ASN A 221 -30.59 -10.44 8.14
CA ASN A 221 -30.77 -9.24 8.96
C ASN A 221 -29.44 -8.58 9.31
N ASP A 222 -28.40 -9.37 9.54
CA ASP A 222 -27.05 -8.88 9.82
C ASP A 222 -26.45 -8.17 8.61
N PHE A 223 -26.52 -8.75 7.41
CA PHE A 223 -26.06 -8.11 6.17
C PHE A 223 -26.83 -6.81 5.87
N ARG A 224 -28.14 -6.76 6.10
CA ARG A 224 -28.93 -5.53 5.96
C ARG A 224 -28.50 -4.47 6.97
N ARG A 225 -28.19 -4.86 8.22
CA ARG A 225 -27.70 -3.95 9.25
C ARG A 225 -26.31 -3.41 8.90
N MET A 226 -25.38 -4.28 8.46
CA MET A 226 -24.03 -3.89 8.00
C MET A 226 -24.12 -2.93 6.82
N ARG A 227 -24.92 -3.24 5.81
CA ARG A 227 -25.15 -2.35 4.68
C ARG A 227 -25.64 -0.98 5.14
N LYS A 228 -26.67 -0.92 6.00
CA LYS A 228 -27.22 0.34 6.50
C LYS A 228 -26.22 1.14 7.34
N LYS A 229 -25.34 0.47 8.11
CA LYS A 229 -24.30 1.10 8.92
C LYS A 229 -23.32 1.89 8.04
N PHE A 230 -23.02 1.37 6.87
CA PHE A 230 -22.06 1.95 5.94
C PHE A 230 -22.67 2.79 4.81
N ASP A 231 -23.99 2.84 4.68
CA ASP A 231 -24.69 3.54 3.57
C ASP A 231 -24.41 5.05 3.52
N SER A 232 -23.99 5.65 4.65
CA SER A 232 -23.60 7.05 4.74
C SER A 232 -22.08 7.30 4.64
N GLU A 233 -21.26 6.27 4.74
CA GLU A 233 -19.80 6.41 4.92
C GLU A 233 -18.97 5.77 3.80
N ILE A 234 -19.54 4.83 3.04
CA ILE A 234 -18.80 4.00 2.08
C ILE A 234 -19.52 3.96 0.73
N ASN A 235 -18.74 3.79 -0.32
CA ASN A 235 -19.17 3.62 -1.70
C ASN A 235 -20.19 2.49 -1.86
N LYS A 236 -21.22 2.71 -2.69
CA LYS A 236 -22.24 1.70 -3.03
C LYS A 236 -21.64 0.41 -3.58
N ASP A 237 -20.49 0.47 -4.24
CA ASP A 237 -19.84 -0.70 -4.83
C ASP A 237 -19.13 -1.58 -3.77
N ALA A 238 -18.54 -0.97 -2.76
CA ALA A 238 -18.02 -1.73 -1.62
C ALA A 238 -19.16 -2.37 -0.80
N LEU A 239 -20.38 -1.82 -0.91
CA LEU A 239 -21.59 -2.36 -0.30
C LEU A 239 -22.27 -3.45 -1.16
N ALA A 240 -21.94 -3.55 -2.44
CA ALA A 240 -22.51 -4.53 -3.37
C ALA A 240 -22.28 -5.98 -2.91
N ILE A 241 -21.22 -6.23 -2.15
CA ILE A 241 -20.95 -7.55 -1.57
C ILE A 241 -22.07 -7.99 -0.59
N PHE A 242 -22.63 -7.07 0.19
CA PHE A 242 -23.73 -7.39 1.11
C PHE A 242 -25.05 -7.64 0.37
N ASP A 243 -25.25 -6.98 -0.79
CA ASP A 243 -26.38 -7.27 -1.67
C ASP A 243 -26.24 -8.64 -2.31
N LEU A 244 -25.03 -8.99 -2.77
CA LEU A 244 -24.72 -10.33 -3.27
C LEU A 244 -25.02 -11.40 -2.24
N PHE A 245 -24.54 -11.26 -1.01
CA PHE A 245 -24.81 -12.22 0.06
C PHE A 245 -26.30 -12.34 0.34
N THR A 246 -27.04 -11.23 0.30
CA THR A 246 -28.49 -11.23 0.46
C THR A 246 -29.18 -11.96 -0.70
N HIS A 247 -28.72 -11.80 -1.94
CA HIS A 247 -29.24 -12.51 -3.11
C HIS A 247 -28.94 -14.01 -3.05
N LEU A 248 -27.70 -14.40 -2.74
CA LEU A 248 -27.29 -15.81 -2.62
C LEU A 248 -28.08 -16.54 -1.53
N LEU A 249 -28.31 -15.92 -0.37
CA LEU A 249 -29.10 -16.51 0.71
C LEU A 249 -30.59 -16.64 0.36
N ASN A 250 -31.09 -15.86 -0.58
CA ASN A 250 -32.45 -15.96 -1.07
C ASN A 250 -32.60 -16.88 -2.29
N ASP A 251 -31.49 -17.39 -2.85
CA ASP A 251 -31.52 -18.28 -4.01
C ASP A 251 -32.21 -19.62 -3.65
N PRO A 252 -33.30 -19.99 -4.38
CA PRO A 252 -34.00 -21.23 -4.16
C PRO A 252 -33.14 -22.48 -4.39
N MET A 253 -32.13 -22.43 -5.26
CA MET A 253 -31.22 -23.55 -5.53
C MET A 253 -30.32 -23.82 -4.33
N LEU A 254 -29.65 -22.79 -3.80
CA LEU A 254 -28.79 -22.92 -2.62
C LEU A 254 -29.58 -23.46 -1.43
N ARG A 255 -30.72 -22.85 -1.14
CA ARG A 255 -31.62 -23.33 -0.05
C ARG A 255 -32.13 -24.75 -0.26
N GLY A 256 -32.45 -25.09 -1.52
CA GLY A 256 -32.89 -26.41 -1.90
C GLY A 256 -31.82 -27.48 -1.71
N ASP A 257 -30.58 -27.18 -2.05
CA ASP A 257 -29.49 -28.13 -1.90
C ASP A 257 -29.07 -28.32 -0.44
N LEU A 258 -29.09 -27.26 0.39
CA LEU A 258 -28.91 -27.36 1.82
C LEU A 258 -30.00 -28.25 2.45
N LYS A 259 -31.27 -28.02 2.10
CA LYS A 259 -32.39 -28.83 2.58
C LYS A 259 -32.27 -30.31 2.19
N LYS A 260 -31.87 -30.59 0.93
CA LYS A 260 -31.67 -31.97 0.43
C LYS A 260 -30.59 -32.72 1.22
N GLN A 261 -29.50 -32.05 1.64
CA GLN A 261 -28.45 -32.70 2.43
C GLN A 261 -28.98 -33.05 3.85
N ILE A 262 -29.72 -32.16 4.49
CA ILE A 262 -30.35 -32.44 5.78
C ILE A 262 -31.39 -33.59 5.64
N GLU A 263 -32.14 -33.62 4.55
CA GLU A 263 -33.08 -34.74 4.27
C GLU A 263 -32.38 -36.11 4.09
N LYS A 264 -31.10 -36.12 3.68
CA LYS A 264 -30.27 -37.34 3.66
C LYS A 264 -29.81 -37.78 5.05
N GLY A 265 -29.94 -36.92 6.05
CA GLY A 265 -29.58 -37.20 7.44
C GLY A 265 -28.36 -36.48 7.96
N ASP A 266 -27.83 -35.51 7.21
CA ASP A 266 -26.71 -34.67 7.64
C ASP A 266 -27.21 -33.60 8.67
N ARG A 267 -26.36 -33.23 9.61
CA ARG A 267 -26.61 -32.05 10.46
C ARG A 267 -26.46 -30.76 9.62
N ALA A 268 -27.09 -29.70 10.08
CA ALA A 268 -27.09 -28.40 9.36
C ALA A 268 -25.68 -27.83 9.10
N ASP A 269 -24.77 -27.96 10.06
CA ASP A 269 -23.36 -27.49 9.92
C ASP A 269 -22.60 -28.31 8.86
N TRP A 270 -22.74 -29.63 8.85
CA TRP A 270 -22.11 -30.49 7.86
C TRP A 270 -22.74 -30.33 6.45
N ALA A 271 -24.07 -30.23 6.40
CA ALA A 271 -24.79 -29.94 5.17
C ALA A 271 -24.33 -28.60 4.55
N LEU A 272 -24.15 -27.56 5.39
CA LEU A 272 -23.64 -26.27 5.00
C LEU A 272 -22.23 -26.39 4.39
N ARG A 273 -21.31 -27.06 5.09
CA ARG A 273 -19.95 -27.28 4.61
C ARG A 273 -19.95 -27.95 3.22
N GLN A 274 -20.67 -29.05 3.07
CA GLN A 274 -20.71 -29.80 1.79
C GLN A 274 -21.22 -28.94 0.62
N VAL A 275 -22.29 -28.19 0.84
CA VAL A 275 -22.88 -27.33 -0.19
C VAL A 275 -21.94 -26.19 -0.53
N VAL A 276 -21.41 -25.49 0.46
CA VAL A 276 -20.44 -24.38 0.26
C VAL A 276 -19.18 -24.86 -0.46
N GLU A 277 -18.60 -26.01 -0.08
CA GLU A 277 -17.43 -26.56 -0.76
C GLU A 277 -17.77 -26.95 -2.22
N THR A 278 -18.96 -27.51 -2.47
CA THR A 278 -19.41 -27.88 -3.81
C THR A 278 -19.52 -26.65 -4.71
N TYR A 279 -20.18 -25.59 -4.23
CA TYR A 279 -20.34 -24.34 -4.97
C TYR A 279 -18.99 -23.62 -5.13
N SER A 280 -18.22 -23.47 -4.06
CA SER A 280 -16.90 -22.83 -4.10
C SER A 280 -15.96 -23.54 -5.08
N ASN A 281 -15.89 -24.89 -5.05
CA ASN A 281 -15.07 -25.67 -5.96
C ASN A 281 -15.55 -25.56 -7.41
N ARG A 282 -16.86 -25.43 -7.63
CA ARG A 282 -17.43 -25.22 -8.97
C ARG A 282 -16.98 -23.87 -9.55
N PHE A 283 -17.06 -22.81 -8.77
CA PHE A 283 -16.60 -21.48 -9.18
C PHE A 283 -15.06 -21.43 -9.33
N ALA A 284 -14.31 -22.03 -8.41
CA ALA A 284 -12.85 -22.06 -8.47
C ALA A 284 -12.28 -22.77 -9.72
N ARG A 285 -13.04 -23.66 -10.33
CA ARG A 285 -12.66 -24.38 -11.56
C ARG A 285 -13.08 -23.69 -12.86
N MET A 286 -13.79 -22.56 -12.76
CA MET A 286 -14.16 -21.79 -13.94
C MET A 286 -12.95 -21.09 -14.54
N SER A 287 -12.89 -20.98 -15.84
CA SER A 287 -11.81 -20.29 -16.57
C SER A 287 -11.82 -18.79 -16.32
N ASP A 288 -12.97 -18.24 -16.02
CA ASP A 288 -13.19 -16.84 -15.74
C ASP A 288 -12.62 -16.43 -14.36
N VAL A 289 -11.72 -15.42 -14.34
CA VAL A 289 -11.04 -14.92 -13.13
C VAL A 289 -12.05 -14.36 -12.12
N TYR A 290 -13.05 -13.62 -12.60
CA TYR A 290 -14.07 -13.01 -11.76
C TYR A 290 -14.95 -14.06 -11.06
N LEU A 291 -15.36 -15.11 -11.80
CA LEU A 291 -16.13 -16.22 -11.21
C LEU A 291 -15.29 -17.02 -10.21
N ARG A 292 -13.97 -17.13 -10.42
CA ARG A 292 -13.07 -17.75 -9.44
C ARG A 292 -13.00 -16.98 -8.13
N GLU A 293 -13.00 -15.64 -8.19
CA GLU A 293 -13.04 -14.79 -6.99
C GLU A 293 -14.34 -14.99 -6.20
N ARG A 294 -15.47 -15.27 -6.87
CA ARG A 294 -16.74 -15.61 -6.23
C ARG A 294 -16.70 -16.89 -5.39
N ALA A 295 -15.75 -17.78 -5.66
CA ALA A 295 -15.53 -18.95 -4.80
C ALA A 295 -15.23 -18.56 -3.34
N GLN A 296 -14.58 -17.42 -3.15
CA GLN A 296 -14.25 -16.86 -1.86
C GLN A 296 -15.46 -16.22 -1.17
N ASP A 297 -16.26 -15.46 -1.93
CA ASP A 297 -17.50 -14.86 -1.43
C ASP A 297 -18.46 -15.94 -0.89
N ILE A 298 -18.55 -17.08 -1.56
CA ILE A 298 -19.36 -18.21 -1.12
C ILE A 298 -18.83 -18.82 0.18
N ARG A 299 -17.51 -18.91 0.34
CA ARG A 299 -16.90 -19.39 1.59
C ARG A 299 -17.15 -18.41 2.74
N GLU A 300 -17.02 -17.11 2.50
CA GLU A 300 -17.34 -16.08 3.50
C GLU A 300 -18.80 -16.17 3.94
N LEU A 301 -19.71 -16.28 2.98
CA LEU A 301 -21.13 -16.51 3.25
C LEU A 301 -21.36 -17.75 4.11
N GLY A 302 -20.71 -18.86 3.74
CA GLY A 302 -20.77 -20.13 4.49
C GLY A 302 -20.25 -20.02 5.92
N GLN A 303 -19.13 -19.34 6.12
CA GLN A 303 -18.57 -19.08 7.45
C GLN A 303 -19.52 -18.24 8.31
N ARG A 304 -20.14 -17.22 7.72
CA ARG A 304 -21.10 -16.37 8.44
C ARG A 304 -22.37 -17.16 8.83
N LEU A 305 -22.86 -18.03 7.96
CA LEU A 305 -23.97 -18.94 8.31
C LEU A 305 -23.57 -19.92 9.40
N LEU A 306 -22.37 -20.50 9.35
CA LEU A 306 -21.87 -21.40 10.40
C LEU A 306 -21.77 -20.69 11.73
N TYR A 307 -21.35 -19.44 11.77
CA TYR A 307 -21.35 -18.63 12.98
C TYR A 307 -22.76 -18.54 13.60
N PHE A 308 -23.78 -18.25 12.79
CA PHE A 308 -25.16 -18.16 13.28
C PHE A 308 -25.80 -19.54 13.65
N LEU A 309 -25.31 -20.63 13.06
CA LEU A 309 -25.71 -21.98 13.44
C LEU A 309 -25.20 -22.36 14.83
N HIS A 310 -23.96 -21.97 15.17
CA HIS A 310 -23.32 -22.33 16.43
C HIS A 310 -23.63 -21.34 17.56
N ASN A 311 -23.83 -20.06 17.27
CA ASN A 311 -24.06 -19.00 18.26
C ASN A 311 -25.53 -18.56 18.29
N SER A 312 -26.36 -19.32 18.98
CA SER A 312 -27.82 -19.06 19.05
C SER A 312 -28.21 -17.85 19.90
N GLU A 313 -27.37 -17.34 20.83
CA GLU A 313 -27.74 -16.32 21.83
C GLU A 313 -26.72 -15.22 22.14
N GLN A 314 -25.53 -15.21 21.55
CA GLN A 314 -24.55 -14.16 21.88
C GLN A 314 -24.54 -13.04 20.82
N GLU A 315 -24.92 -11.83 21.24
CA GLU A 315 -24.45 -10.59 20.57
C GLU A 315 -22.94 -10.55 20.66
N ASN A 316 -22.26 -10.28 19.53
CA ASN A 316 -20.82 -10.03 19.51
C ASN A 316 -20.47 -9.05 20.62
N ALA A 317 -19.53 -9.41 21.49
CA ALA A 317 -18.96 -8.46 22.45
C ALA A 317 -18.45 -7.26 21.63
N ALA A 318 -19.10 -6.13 21.81
CA ALA A 318 -18.71 -4.91 21.11
C ALA A 318 -17.25 -4.59 21.48
N ILE A 319 -16.40 -4.44 20.46
CA ILE A 319 -15.02 -3.96 20.66
C ILE A 319 -15.14 -2.49 21.06
N ASP A 320 -14.82 -2.19 22.32
CA ASP A 320 -14.98 -0.88 22.95
C ASP A 320 -13.65 -0.09 23.09
N ARG A 321 -12.56 -0.63 22.51
CA ARG A 321 -11.22 -0.03 22.54
C ARG A 321 -10.59 0.01 21.16
N PRO A 322 -9.68 0.98 20.91
CA PRO A 322 -8.94 1.05 19.67
C PRO A 322 -8.00 -0.15 19.49
N ILE A 323 -8.09 -0.82 18.33
CA ILE A 323 -7.34 -2.02 18.00
C ILE A 323 -6.74 -1.98 16.59
N ILE A 324 -5.67 -2.76 16.40
CA ILE A 324 -5.20 -3.23 15.10
C ILE A 324 -5.82 -4.60 14.87
N LEU A 325 -6.74 -4.69 13.93
CA LEU A 325 -7.43 -5.94 13.60
C LEU A 325 -6.50 -6.87 12.82
N VAL A 326 -6.29 -8.08 13.32
CA VAL A 326 -5.54 -9.14 12.62
C VAL A 326 -6.47 -10.28 12.28
N ALA A 327 -6.40 -10.79 11.05
CA ALA A 327 -7.19 -11.94 10.63
C ALA A 327 -6.38 -12.84 9.68
N ASN A 328 -6.68 -14.13 9.67
CA ASN A 328 -6.11 -15.05 8.67
C ASN A 328 -6.49 -14.58 7.28
N GLU A 329 -7.76 -14.38 7.06
CA GLU A 329 -8.34 -13.77 5.88
C GLU A 329 -9.27 -12.65 6.31
N LEU A 330 -9.01 -11.45 5.78
CA LEU A 330 -9.82 -10.29 6.09
C LEU A 330 -11.06 -10.27 5.21
N THR A 331 -12.22 -10.37 5.84
CA THR A 331 -13.52 -10.35 5.15
C THR A 331 -14.24 -9.00 5.32
N ALA A 332 -15.14 -8.67 4.38
CA ALA A 332 -15.95 -7.47 4.47
C ALA A 332 -16.85 -7.49 5.72
N THR A 333 -17.32 -8.66 6.10
CA THR A 333 -18.15 -8.86 7.28
C THR A 333 -17.39 -8.64 8.58
N LEU A 334 -16.14 -9.08 8.65
CA LEU A 334 -15.29 -8.87 9.82
C LEU A 334 -14.96 -7.38 10.01
N LEU A 335 -14.58 -6.69 8.93
CA LEU A 335 -14.37 -5.24 8.96
C LEU A 335 -15.62 -4.48 9.42
N ALA A 336 -16.78 -4.88 8.92
CA ALA A 336 -18.05 -4.28 9.29
C ALA A 336 -18.45 -4.51 10.75
N SER A 337 -17.93 -5.55 11.41
CA SER A 337 -18.22 -5.87 12.80
C SER A 337 -17.54 -4.92 13.80
N VAL A 338 -16.41 -4.30 13.42
CA VAL A 338 -15.67 -3.36 14.27
C VAL A 338 -16.18 -1.93 14.05
N PRO A 339 -16.46 -1.14 15.10
CA PRO A 339 -16.74 0.29 14.96
C PRO A 339 -15.54 1.01 14.35
N LYS A 340 -15.78 1.95 13.41
CA LYS A 340 -14.72 2.67 12.71
C LYS A 340 -13.80 3.43 13.66
N GLU A 341 -14.36 4.03 14.70
CA GLU A 341 -13.63 4.76 15.75
C GLU A 341 -12.66 3.89 16.55
N HIS A 342 -12.83 2.57 16.52
CA HIS A 342 -11.96 1.60 17.20
C HIS A 342 -11.04 0.84 16.23
N LEU A 343 -11.18 1.00 14.94
CA LEU A 343 -10.38 0.33 13.93
C LEU A 343 -9.18 1.21 13.53
N LEU A 344 -8.02 0.99 14.15
CA LEU A 344 -6.80 1.76 13.90
C LEU A 344 -6.10 1.32 12.61
N ALA A 345 -5.97 0.02 12.41
CA ALA A 345 -5.38 -0.58 11.21
C ALA A 345 -5.87 -2.02 11.03
N VAL A 346 -5.57 -2.58 9.88
CA VAL A 346 -5.92 -3.94 9.50
C VAL A 346 -4.72 -4.70 8.99
N VAL A 347 -4.57 -5.95 9.40
CA VAL A 347 -3.53 -6.87 8.92
C VAL A 347 -4.17 -8.19 8.56
N SER A 348 -3.96 -8.65 7.33
CA SER A 348 -4.41 -9.96 6.86
C SER A 348 -3.22 -10.86 6.57
N LEU A 349 -3.30 -12.13 6.97
CA LEU A 349 -2.27 -13.12 6.65
C LEU A 349 -2.39 -13.59 5.22
N GLU A 350 -3.60 -13.65 4.69
CA GLU A 350 -3.90 -14.04 3.32
C GLU A 350 -4.56 -12.88 2.55
N GLY A 351 -4.59 -13.00 1.22
CA GLY A 351 -5.24 -12.01 0.36
C GLY A 351 -4.26 -11.02 -0.28
N GLY A 352 -4.73 -10.36 -1.34
CA GLY A 352 -3.97 -9.38 -2.12
C GLY A 352 -4.44 -7.95 -1.91
N ALA A 353 -3.65 -6.99 -2.40
CA ALA A 353 -3.97 -5.56 -2.31
C ALA A 353 -5.26 -5.15 -3.06
N ASN A 354 -5.80 -6.02 -3.92
CA ASN A 354 -7.03 -5.80 -4.69
C ASN A 354 -8.24 -6.57 -4.14
N SER A 355 -8.12 -7.23 -2.98
CA SER A 355 -9.26 -7.94 -2.35
C SER A 355 -10.37 -6.95 -1.94
N HIS A 356 -11.60 -7.46 -1.80
CA HIS A 356 -12.74 -6.66 -1.33
C HIS A 356 -12.46 -5.98 0.02
N ALA A 357 -11.76 -6.67 0.91
CA ALA A 357 -11.36 -6.12 2.20
C ALA A 357 -10.34 -4.99 2.06
N ALA A 358 -9.39 -5.09 1.13
CA ALA A 358 -8.45 -4.01 0.83
C ALA A 358 -9.16 -2.77 0.23
N ILE A 359 -10.14 -2.99 -0.65
CA ILE A 359 -10.97 -1.93 -1.21
C ILE A 359 -11.78 -1.24 -0.10
N LEU A 360 -12.36 -2.03 0.80
CA LEU A 360 -13.14 -1.51 1.92
C LEU A 360 -12.25 -0.75 2.91
N SER A 361 -11.05 -1.24 3.23
CA SER A 361 -10.09 -0.57 4.10
C SER A 361 -9.68 0.81 3.54
N ARG A 362 -9.43 0.88 2.23
CA ARG A 362 -9.17 2.17 1.53
C ARG A 362 -10.36 3.12 1.59
N ALA A 363 -11.57 2.61 1.38
CA ALA A 363 -12.79 3.41 1.46
C ALA A 363 -13.05 3.95 2.87
N LEU A 364 -12.68 3.19 3.90
CA LEU A 364 -12.75 3.60 5.32
C LEU A 364 -11.61 4.56 5.71
N GLY A 365 -10.55 4.67 4.91
CA GLY A 365 -9.33 5.42 5.24
C GLY A 365 -8.52 4.77 6.37
N VAL A 366 -8.59 3.45 6.52
CA VAL A 366 -7.89 2.68 7.56
C VAL A 366 -6.62 2.07 6.95
N PRO A 367 -5.42 2.26 7.57
CA PRO A 367 -4.19 1.62 7.13
C PRO A 367 -4.33 0.10 7.05
N ALA A 368 -3.86 -0.52 5.96
CA ALA A 368 -4.01 -1.95 5.76
C ALA A 368 -2.78 -2.59 5.12
N VAL A 369 -2.39 -3.76 5.64
CA VAL A 369 -1.32 -4.60 5.12
C VAL A 369 -1.86 -6.02 4.92
N MET A 370 -1.68 -6.57 3.70
CA MET A 370 -2.18 -7.90 3.30
C MET A 370 -1.03 -8.88 3.10
N GLY A 371 -1.32 -10.18 3.24
CA GLY A 371 -0.33 -11.24 2.98
C GLY A 371 0.84 -11.25 3.97
N ALA A 372 0.65 -10.77 5.19
CA ALA A 372 1.69 -10.71 6.20
C ALA A 372 1.89 -12.08 6.89
N ASN A 373 3.14 -12.54 6.97
CA ASN A 373 3.45 -13.78 7.67
C ASN A 373 3.58 -13.54 9.17
N ILE A 374 2.47 -13.66 9.90
CA ILE A 374 2.37 -13.38 11.34
C ILE A 374 1.96 -14.66 12.09
N ASN A 375 2.65 -14.95 13.19
CA ASN A 375 2.18 -15.98 14.12
C ASN A 375 1.13 -15.37 15.07
N THR A 376 -0.13 -15.72 14.86
CA THR A 376 -1.30 -15.16 15.55
C THR A 376 -1.32 -15.42 17.05
N ASP A 377 -0.79 -16.56 17.50
CA ASP A 377 -0.73 -16.91 18.93
C ASP A 377 0.21 -15.98 19.72
N VAL A 378 1.20 -15.40 19.03
CA VAL A 378 2.23 -14.54 19.65
C VAL A 378 1.82 -13.07 19.67
N VAL A 379 0.89 -12.67 18.80
CA VAL A 379 0.64 -11.24 18.48
C VAL A 379 -0.51 -10.64 19.28
N ASN A 380 -1.50 -11.47 19.66
CA ASN A 380 -2.72 -10.99 20.30
C ASN A 380 -2.46 -10.25 21.63
N GLY A 381 -2.97 -9.03 21.76
CA GLY A 381 -2.78 -8.18 22.93
C GLY A 381 -1.43 -7.43 22.99
N LYS A 382 -0.53 -7.62 22.02
CA LYS A 382 0.74 -6.91 21.98
C LYS A 382 0.61 -5.56 21.29
N LEU A 383 1.40 -4.59 21.76
CA LEU A 383 1.52 -3.29 21.11
C LEU A 383 2.34 -3.42 19.83
N GLY A 384 1.88 -2.78 18.76
CA GLY A 384 2.62 -2.72 17.50
C GLY A 384 2.36 -1.49 16.67
N ILE A 385 3.06 -1.44 15.54
CA ILE A 385 2.94 -0.40 14.53
C ILE A 385 2.61 -1.09 13.20
N VAL A 386 1.67 -0.54 12.47
CA VAL A 386 1.36 -0.94 11.08
C VAL A 386 1.62 0.25 10.18
N ASP A 387 2.53 0.07 9.24
CA ASP A 387 2.84 1.06 8.20
C ASP A 387 2.24 0.61 6.87
N GLY A 388 1.09 1.17 6.52
CA GLY A 388 0.38 0.90 5.27
C GLY A 388 1.02 1.54 4.04
N TYR A 389 2.08 2.34 4.17
CA TYR A 389 2.85 2.88 3.05
C TYR A 389 3.91 1.87 2.59
N THR A 390 4.63 1.27 3.54
CA THR A 390 5.75 0.35 3.27
C THR A 390 5.33 -1.12 3.33
N GLY A 391 4.19 -1.43 3.95
CA GLY A 391 3.76 -2.80 4.25
C GLY A 391 4.52 -3.41 5.43
N GLU A 392 5.21 -2.61 6.23
CA GLU A 392 5.96 -3.08 7.39
C GLU A 392 5.08 -3.09 8.65
N ILE A 393 5.27 -4.14 9.45
CA ILE A 393 4.56 -4.35 10.71
C ILE A 393 5.62 -4.58 11.78
N PHE A 394 5.61 -3.75 12.82
CA PHE A 394 6.54 -3.83 13.92
C PHE A 394 5.83 -4.37 15.17
N LEU A 395 6.27 -5.53 15.64
CA LEU A 395 5.79 -6.12 16.88
C LEU A 395 6.68 -5.67 18.05
N GLU A 396 6.04 -5.27 19.16
CA GLU A 396 6.73 -4.81 20.37
C GLU A 396 7.85 -3.79 20.06
N PRO A 397 7.52 -2.68 19.35
CA PRO A 397 8.51 -1.71 18.93
C PRO A 397 9.20 -1.09 20.14
N ASN A 398 10.50 -0.84 20.03
CA ASN A 398 11.26 -0.17 21.07
C ASN A 398 10.78 1.28 21.29
N ARG A 399 11.19 1.88 22.42
CA ARG A 399 10.74 3.24 22.79
C ARG A 399 11.13 4.31 21.76
N GLN A 400 12.25 4.14 21.05
CA GLN A 400 12.70 5.08 20.04
C GLN A 400 11.81 5.02 18.82
N LEU A 401 11.60 3.83 18.26
CA LEU A 401 10.71 3.61 17.11
C LEU A 401 9.29 4.07 17.40
N LEU A 402 8.78 3.80 18.61
CA LEU A 402 7.48 4.32 19.06
C LEU A 402 7.42 5.85 19.10
N ARG A 403 8.51 6.53 19.51
CA ARG A 403 8.54 8.00 19.50
C ARG A 403 8.55 8.53 18.08
N GLU A 404 9.37 7.97 17.21
CA GLU A 404 9.45 8.34 15.79
C GLU A 404 8.10 8.17 15.09
N TYR A 405 7.46 7.02 15.23
CA TYR A 405 6.15 6.78 14.63
C TYR A 405 5.01 7.58 15.28
N ARG A 406 5.07 7.86 16.57
CA ARG A 406 4.12 8.78 17.23
C ARG A 406 4.27 10.22 16.72
N SER A 407 5.50 10.70 16.53
CA SER A 407 5.75 11.99 15.89
C SER A 407 5.16 12.02 14.49
N LEU A 408 5.39 10.96 13.70
CA LEU A 408 4.84 10.83 12.36
C LEU A 408 3.30 10.85 12.33
N VAL A 409 2.64 10.12 13.21
CA VAL A 409 1.16 10.10 13.33
C VAL A 409 0.63 11.47 13.77
N SER A 410 1.31 12.15 14.73
CA SER A 410 0.93 13.50 15.15
C SER A 410 1.08 14.50 14.02
N GLU A 411 2.23 14.49 13.33
CA GLU A 411 2.50 15.37 12.19
C GLU A 411 1.48 15.14 11.06
N GLU A 412 1.11 13.87 10.79
CA GLU A 412 0.09 13.53 9.79
C GLU A 412 -1.29 14.04 10.18
N SER A 413 -1.67 13.90 11.45
CA SER A 413 -2.94 14.40 11.96
C SER A 413 -3.00 15.93 11.95
N GLU A 414 -1.92 16.61 12.35
CA GLU A 414 -1.82 18.08 12.29
C GLU A 414 -1.87 18.57 10.85
N LEU A 415 -1.14 17.91 9.93
CA LEU A 415 -1.18 18.21 8.51
C LEU A 415 -2.60 18.02 7.94
N PHE A 416 -3.27 16.91 8.26
CA PHE A 416 -4.63 16.63 7.83
C PHE A 416 -5.61 17.70 8.33
N ALA A 417 -5.50 18.11 9.59
CA ALA A 417 -6.32 19.18 10.15
C ALA A 417 -6.04 20.53 9.46
N MET A 418 -4.78 20.82 9.15
CA MET A 418 -4.34 22.03 8.48
C MET A 418 -4.88 22.12 7.05
N VAL A 419 -4.70 21.05 6.25
CA VAL A 419 -5.14 21.04 4.84
C VAL A 419 -6.66 21.07 4.70
N ASN A 420 -7.39 20.42 5.63
CA ASN A 420 -8.84 20.41 5.59
C ASN A 420 -9.47 21.76 5.96
N LYS A 421 -8.78 22.60 6.71
CA LYS A 421 -9.27 23.94 7.06
C LYS A 421 -9.53 24.82 5.83
N ASP A 422 -8.72 24.66 4.79
CA ASP A 422 -8.78 25.45 3.57
C ASP A 422 -9.48 24.72 2.41
N LEU A 423 -9.97 23.49 2.64
CA LEU A 423 -10.54 22.64 1.58
C LEU A 423 -11.66 23.30 0.78
N ALA A 424 -12.57 24.03 1.43
CA ALA A 424 -13.70 24.69 0.78
C ALA A 424 -13.30 25.99 0.04
N LEU A 425 -12.11 26.51 0.26
CA LEU A 425 -11.67 27.76 -0.37
C LEU A 425 -11.20 27.49 -1.81
N PRO A 426 -11.29 28.48 -2.74
CA PRO A 426 -10.78 28.34 -4.09
C PRO A 426 -9.26 28.16 -4.09
N ALA A 427 -8.75 27.39 -5.04
CA ALA A 427 -7.32 27.16 -5.22
C ALA A 427 -6.70 28.36 -5.97
N VAL A 428 -6.16 29.32 -5.22
CA VAL A 428 -5.54 30.55 -5.75
C VAL A 428 -4.16 30.67 -5.13
N THR A 429 -3.14 30.88 -5.96
CA THR A 429 -1.76 31.10 -5.50
C THR A 429 -1.59 32.42 -4.74
N ILE A 430 -0.50 32.60 -4.03
CA ILE A 430 -0.21 33.86 -3.28
C ILE A 430 -0.18 35.08 -4.21
N ASP A 431 0.31 34.92 -5.43
CA ASP A 431 0.36 35.95 -6.49
C ASP A 431 -0.91 36.00 -7.36
N ASN A 432 -2.02 35.41 -6.84
CA ASN A 432 -3.38 35.56 -7.34
C ASN A 432 -3.69 34.84 -8.67
N GLN A 433 -2.94 33.76 -8.99
CA GLN A 433 -3.26 32.87 -10.10
C GLN A 433 -4.33 31.85 -9.65
N HIS A 434 -5.45 31.79 -10.35
CA HIS A 434 -6.49 30.80 -10.11
C HIS A 434 -6.15 29.48 -10.79
N ILE A 435 -6.27 28.36 -10.06
CA ILE A 435 -6.03 27.00 -10.54
C ILE A 435 -7.32 26.21 -10.40
N GLU A 436 -7.78 25.61 -11.48
CA GLU A 436 -8.93 24.69 -11.44
C GLU A 436 -8.50 23.36 -10.83
N VAL A 437 -9.11 22.99 -9.72
CA VAL A 437 -8.93 21.68 -9.08
C VAL A 437 -10.17 20.84 -9.29
N MET A 438 -10.06 19.82 -10.12
CA MET A 438 -11.14 18.94 -10.54
C MET A 438 -11.00 17.54 -9.96
N LEU A 439 -12.06 16.75 -10.01
CA LEU A 439 -12.08 15.37 -9.53
C LEU A 439 -11.87 14.35 -10.64
N ASN A 440 -11.15 13.28 -10.32
CA ASN A 440 -11.21 12.00 -11.01
C ASN A 440 -12.27 11.15 -10.31
N ALA A 441 -13.36 10.84 -10.99
CA ALA A 441 -14.49 10.07 -10.50
C ALA A 441 -14.68 8.81 -11.34
N GLY A 442 -15.21 7.76 -10.73
CA GLY A 442 -15.47 6.50 -11.44
C GLY A 442 -16.79 5.85 -11.05
N LEU A 443 -17.35 6.21 -9.91
CA LEU A 443 -18.54 5.61 -9.34
C LEU A 443 -19.55 6.68 -8.92
N SER A 444 -20.82 6.30 -8.84
CA SER A 444 -21.89 7.19 -8.42
C SER A 444 -21.75 7.75 -7.00
N ALA A 445 -20.92 7.13 -6.16
CA ALA A 445 -20.65 7.63 -4.81
C ALA A 445 -19.75 8.86 -4.78
N ASP A 446 -18.93 9.08 -5.81
CA ASP A 446 -18.14 10.31 -5.97
C ASP A 446 -19.05 11.54 -6.15
N SER A 447 -20.32 11.33 -6.49
CA SER A 447 -21.32 12.40 -6.63
C SER A 447 -21.65 13.14 -5.32
N ASN A 448 -21.55 12.49 -4.16
CA ASN A 448 -21.85 13.09 -2.86
C ASN A 448 -20.67 13.87 -2.25
N ILE A 449 -19.46 13.68 -2.77
CA ILE A 449 -18.24 14.29 -2.23
C ILE A 449 -18.08 15.74 -2.69
N ALA A 450 -18.61 16.08 -3.85
CA ALA A 450 -18.48 17.39 -4.50
C ALA A 450 -18.96 18.57 -3.64
N ILE A 451 -20.05 18.40 -2.93
CA ILE A 451 -20.74 19.48 -2.23
C ILE A 451 -19.87 20.09 -1.11
N ASN A 452 -18.96 19.31 -0.54
CA ASN A 452 -18.15 19.71 0.61
C ASN A 452 -16.67 19.99 0.31
N THR A 453 -16.18 19.69 -0.92
CA THR A 453 -14.74 19.77 -1.22
C THR A 453 -14.31 21.03 -1.98
N GLY A 454 -15.26 21.85 -2.42
CA GLY A 454 -14.96 23.10 -3.13
C GLY A 454 -14.15 22.88 -4.41
N VAL A 455 -14.40 21.79 -5.13
CA VAL A 455 -13.79 21.51 -6.44
C VAL A 455 -14.51 22.18 -7.57
N ASP A 456 -13.83 22.41 -8.69
CA ASP A 456 -14.36 23.17 -9.82
C ASP A 456 -15.13 22.30 -10.83
N GLY A 457 -15.17 20.98 -10.62
CA GLY A 457 -15.91 20.03 -11.46
C GLY A 457 -15.30 18.64 -11.49
N VAL A 458 -15.70 17.85 -12.49
CA VAL A 458 -15.15 16.52 -12.75
C VAL A 458 -14.30 16.59 -14.02
N GLY A 459 -12.98 16.46 -13.86
CA GLY A 459 -12.04 16.49 -14.98
C GLY A 459 -11.86 15.14 -15.68
N LEU A 460 -12.23 14.04 -14.99
CA LEU A 460 -12.24 12.71 -15.56
C LEU A 460 -13.32 11.85 -14.88
N TYR A 461 -14.39 11.51 -15.57
CA TYR A 461 -15.28 10.43 -15.19
C TYR A 461 -14.96 9.17 -15.97
N ARG A 462 -14.57 8.10 -15.26
CA ARG A 462 -14.17 6.82 -15.82
C ARG A 462 -15.38 5.93 -16.04
N THR A 463 -15.90 5.88 -17.27
CA THR A 463 -17.11 5.11 -17.58
C THR A 463 -16.90 3.60 -17.55
N GLU A 464 -15.67 3.13 -17.79
CA GLU A 464 -15.33 1.71 -17.83
C GLU A 464 -15.59 0.98 -16.50
N ILE A 465 -15.57 1.67 -15.37
CA ILE A 465 -15.84 1.05 -14.06
C ILE A 465 -17.24 0.44 -14.01
N ALA A 466 -18.23 1.13 -14.57
CA ALA A 466 -19.58 0.61 -14.65
C ALA A 466 -19.69 -0.68 -15.48
N PHE A 467 -18.87 -0.80 -16.53
CA PHE A 467 -18.80 -2.01 -17.36
C PHE A 467 -18.06 -3.16 -16.65
N LEU A 468 -17.00 -2.85 -15.90
CA LEU A 468 -16.24 -3.85 -15.14
C LEU A 468 -17.04 -4.49 -14.01
N LEU A 469 -18.01 -3.77 -13.44
CA LEU A 469 -18.83 -4.24 -12.33
C LEU A 469 -20.06 -5.08 -12.77
N GLN A 470 -20.37 -5.12 -14.05
CA GLN A 470 -21.51 -5.87 -14.57
C GLN A 470 -21.08 -7.15 -15.26
N HIS A 471 -22.05 -8.05 -15.51
CA HIS A 471 -21.85 -9.34 -16.19
C HIS A 471 -22.26 -9.32 -17.66
N HIS A 472 -22.66 -8.16 -18.15
CA HIS A 472 -23.08 -7.92 -19.54
C HIS A 472 -22.77 -6.47 -19.91
N PHE A 473 -22.79 -6.17 -21.20
CA PHE A 473 -22.72 -4.77 -21.64
C PHE A 473 -23.92 -4.01 -21.12
N PRO A 474 -23.71 -2.91 -20.37
CA PRO A 474 -24.80 -2.10 -19.87
C PRO A 474 -25.66 -1.56 -21.00
N SER A 475 -26.98 -1.69 -20.86
CA SER A 475 -27.94 -1.11 -21.82
C SER A 475 -27.87 0.41 -21.83
N GLU A 476 -28.45 1.05 -22.86
CA GLU A 476 -28.51 2.51 -22.97
C GLU A 476 -29.19 3.16 -21.74
N ASP A 477 -30.26 2.54 -21.23
CA ASP A 477 -31.00 3.08 -20.07
C ASP A 477 -30.22 2.91 -18.75
N GLU A 478 -29.51 1.79 -18.55
CA GLU A 478 -28.64 1.62 -17.37
C GLU A 478 -27.53 2.66 -17.37
N GLN A 479 -26.86 2.87 -18.50
CA GLN A 479 -25.84 3.91 -18.65
C GLN A 479 -26.44 5.33 -18.46
N TYR A 480 -27.61 5.61 -19.05
CA TYR A 480 -28.31 6.87 -18.87
C TYR A 480 -28.55 7.21 -17.41
N HIS A 481 -29.06 6.28 -16.60
CA HIS A 481 -29.32 6.53 -15.19
C HIS A 481 -28.04 6.83 -14.40
N GLN A 482 -26.96 6.14 -14.69
CA GLN A 482 -25.67 6.38 -14.05
C GLN A 482 -25.09 7.75 -14.43
N TYR A 483 -25.06 8.09 -15.73
CA TYR A 483 -24.52 9.35 -16.22
C TYR A 483 -25.36 10.55 -15.75
N ARG A 484 -26.69 10.40 -15.72
CA ARG A 484 -27.58 11.43 -15.19
C ARG A 484 -27.32 11.74 -13.72
N ALA A 485 -27.05 10.73 -12.91
CA ALA A 485 -26.77 10.90 -11.49
C ALA A 485 -25.54 11.80 -11.28
N ILE A 486 -24.45 11.57 -12.01
CA ILE A 486 -23.22 12.36 -11.87
C ILE A 486 -23.40 13.77 -12.48
N LEU A 487 -24.01 13.89 -13.66
CA LEU A 487 -24.25 15.19 -14.29
C LEU A 487 -25.12 16.11 -13.43
N ASN A 488 -26.15 15.57 -12.79
CA ASN A 488 -27.02 16.33 -11.91
C ASN A 488 -26.34 16.73 -10.60
N SER A 489 -25.46 15.90 -10.06
CA SER A 489 -24.70 16.23 -8.85
C SER A 489 -23.74 17.41 -9.04
N TYR A 490 -23.28 17.63 -10.28
CA TYR A 490 -22.39 18.72 -10.68
C TYR A 490 -23.07 19.68 -11.65
N SER A 491 -24.37 19.93 -11.49
CA SER A 491 -25.22 20.67 -12.48
C SER A 491 -24.71 22.08 -12.84
N SER A 492 -23.93 22.73 -11.97
CA SER A 492 -23.33 24.06 -12.22
C SER A 492 -21.85 23.97 -12.64
N GLN A 493 -21.28 22.79 -12.76
CA GLN A 493 -19.87 22.57 -12.99
C GLN A 493 -19.65 21.61 -14.17
N ARG A 494 -18.53 21.73 -14.86
CA ARG A 494 -18.19 20.88 -16.00
C ARG A 494 -17.94 19.44 -15.56
N VAL A 495 -18.45 18.48 -16.32
CA VAL A 495 -18.20 17.05 -16.15
C VAL A 495 -17.62 16.49 -17.46
N VAL A 496 -16.38 16.03 -17.40
CA VAL A 496 -15.68 15.39 -18.52
C VAL A 496 -15.85 13.88 -18.41
N MET A 497 -16.65 13.29 -19.30
CA MET A 497 -16.87 11.84 -19.36
C MET A 497 -15.99 11.21 -20.42
N ARG A 498 -15.13 10.30 -20.01
CA ARG A 498 -14.29 9.51 -20.92
C ARG A 498 -15.14 8.40 -21.53
N THR A 499 -15.10 8.26 -22.85
CA THR A 499 -15.72 7.09 -23.51
C THR A 499 -14.98 5.82 -23.10
N LEU A 500 -15.60 4.68 -23.37
CA LEU A 500 -15.16 3.38 -22.88
C LEU A 500 -13.67 3.11 -23.16
N ASP A 501 -12.91 2.88 -22.08
CA ASP A 501 -11.48 2.54 -22.13
C ASP A 501 -11.25 1.14 -21.54
N ILE A 502 -11.62 0.11 -22.31
CA ILE A 502 -11.37 -1.31 -22.02
C ILE A 502 -10.26 -1.86 -22.92
N GLY A 503 -9.69 -3.00 -22.53
CA GLY A 503 -8.51 -3.61 -23.14
C GLY A 503 -7.23 -3.30 -22.35
N GLY A 504 -6.12 -3.89 -22.71
CA GLY A 504 -4.87 -3.75 -21.95
C GLY A 504 -4.97 -4.41 -20.59
N ASP A 505 -4.89 -3.60 -19.54
CA ASP A 505 -5.01 -4.01 -18.13
C ASP A 505 -6.45 -4.04 -17.58
N LYS A 506 -7.44 -3.78 -18.43
CA LYS A 506 -8.87 -3.69 -18.07
C LYS A 506 -9.72 -4.69 -18.88
N PRO A 507 -9.55 -5.99 -18.66
CA PRO A 507 -10.36 -7.00 -19.34
C PRO A 507 -11.80 -6.97 -18.79
N LEU A 508 -12.79 -7.08 -19.68
CA LEU A 508 -14.17 -7.31 -19.25
C LEU A 508 -14.39 -8.80 -18.95
N PRO A 509 -15.01 -9.16 -17.82
CA PRO A 509 -15.25 -10.55 -17.46
C PRO A 509 -16.04 -11.35 -18.50
N TYR A 510 -16.93 -10.67 -19.21
CA TYR A 510 -17.83 -11.26 -20.22
C TYR A 510 -17.35 -11.05 -21.68
N LEU A 511 -16.20 -10.37 -21.88
CA LEU A 511 -15.55 -10.18 -23.18
C LEU A 511 -14.03 -10.35 -23.00
N PRO A 512 -13.52 -11.58 -22.88
CA PRO A 512 -12.08 -11.81 -22.78
C PRO A 512 -11.39 -11.40 -24.08
N ILE A 513 -10.39 -10.55 -24.00
CA ILE A 513 -9.54 -10.11 -25.08
C ILE A 513 -8.15 -10.73 -24.83
N GLU A 514 -7.77 -11.70 -25.66
CA GLU A 514 -6.45 -12.33 -25.56
C GLU A 514 -5.53 -11.76 -26.64
N GLU A 515 -4.48 -11.08 -26.24
CA GLU A 515 -3.49 -10.46 -27.13
C GLU A 515 -2.07 -10.68 -26.57
N ASP A 516 -1.09 -10.83 -27.45
CA ASP A 516 0.32 -10.97 -27.08
C ASP A 516 0.87 -9.71 -26.40
N ASN A 517 0.38 -8.51 -26.77
CA ASN A 517 0.77 -7.21 -26.24
C ASN A 517 -0.47 -6.36 -25.90
N PRO A 518 -1.20 -6.66 -24.83
CA PRO A 518 -2.50 -6.06 -24.55
C PRO A 518 -2.47 -4.52 -24.46
N PHE A 519 -1.41 -3.92 -23.92
CA PHE A 519 -1.28 -2.45 -23.83
C PHE A 519 -1.12 -1.76 -25.18
N LEU A 520 -0.60 -2.45 -26.19
CA LEU A 520 -0.40 -1.93 -27.55
C LEU A 520 -1.50 -2.36 -28.53
N GLY A 521 -2.44 -3.15 -28.06
CA GLY A 521 -3.46 -3.81 -28.85
C GLY A 521 -4.80 -3.05 -28.93
N TRP A 522 -5.86 -3.80 -28.82
CA TRP A 522 -7.24 -3.40 -29.00
C TRP A 522 -7.81 -2.76 -27.73
N ARG A 523 -7.61 -1.46 -27.60
CA ARG A 523 -7.93 -0.70 -26.39
C ARG A 523 -8.58 0.65 -26.73
N GLY A 524 -9.52 1.08 -25.86
CA GLY A 524 -10.12 2.41 -25.89
C GLY A 524 -10.82 2.72 -27.23
N ILE A 525 -10.43 3.82 -27.90
CA ILE A 525 -11.04 4.24 -29.14
C ILE A 525 -10.96 3.19 -30.26
N ARG A 526 -9.91 2.38 -30.30
CA ARG A 526 -9.75 1.31 -31.31
C ARG A 526 -10.84 0.26 -31.17
N PHE A 527 -11.16 -0.14 -29.91
CA PHE A 527 -12.26 -1.04 -29.62
C PHE A 527 -13.61 -0.44 -30.01
N THR A 528 -13.87 0.81 -29.63
CA THR A 528 -15.18 1.44 -29.85
C THR A 528 -15.42 1.77 -31.32
N LEU A 529 -14.41 2.04 -32.12
CA LEU A 529 -14.54 2.23 -33.56
C LEU A 529 -14.81 0.93 -34.31
N ASP A 530 -14.27 -0.20 -33.84
CA ASP A 530 -14.55 -1.53 -34.37
C ASP A 530 -15.95 -2.05 -33.95
N HIS A 531 -16.50 -1.49 -32.83
CA HIS A 531 -17.86 -1.78 -32.35
C HIS A 531 -18.70 -0.50 -32.25
N PRO A 532 -19.05 0.10 -33.39
CA PRO A 532 -19.79 1.37 -33.44
C PRO A 532 -21.18 1.30 -32.81
N ASP A 533 -21.79 0.13 -32.73
CA ASP A 533 -23.04 -0.14 -32.02
C ASP A 533 -22.92 0.10 -30.51
N ILE A 534 -21.86 -0.42 -29.88
CA ILE A 534 -21.56 -0.18 -28.45
C ILE A 534 -21.26 1.30 -28.22
N PHE A 535 -20.46 1.90 -29.09
CA PHE A 535 -20.09 3.29 -28.99
C PHE A 535 -21.30 4.23 -29.12
N LEU A 536 -22.20 3.99 -30.08
CA LEU A 536 -23.43 4.79 -30.25
C LEU A 536 -24.38 4.66 -29.05
N ILE A 537 -24.53 3.46 -28.48
CA ILE A 537 -25.32 3.25 -27.25
C ILE A 537 -24.77 4.12 -26.13
N GLN A 538 -23.45 4.11 -25.91
CA GLN A 538 -22.81 4.92 -24.87
C GLN A 538 -22.99 6.42 -25.14
N LEU A 539 -22.75 6.88 -26.36
CA LEU A 539 -22.90 8.30 -26.74
C LEU A 539 -24.33 8.79 -26.56
N ARG A 540 -25.35 8.03 -27.00
CA ARG A 540 -26.75 8.38 -26.80
C ARG A 540 -27.12 8.46 -25.32
N ALA A 541 -26.64 7.50 -24.49
CA ALA A 541 -26.85 7.54 -23.05
C ALA A 541 -26.25 8.80 -22.39
N MET A 542 -25.02 9.18 -22.76
CA MET A 542 -24.37 10.40 -22.28
C MET A 542 -25.14 11.66 -22.66
N LEU A 543 -25.52 11.75 -23.93
CA LEU A 543 -26.25 12.92 -24.48
C LEU A 543 -27.63 13.04 -23.85
N ARG A 544 -28.42 11.98 -23.77
CA ARG A 544 -29.73 11.95 -23.09
C ARG A 544 -29.60 12.37 -21.63
N ALA A 545 -28.56 11.91 -20.92
CA ALA A 545 -28.33 12.24 -19.54
C ALA A 545 -28.02 13.73 -19.31
N SER A 546 -27.48 14.42 -20.30
CA SER A 546 -27.12 15.85 -20.23
C SER A 546 -28.25 16.81 -20.48
N ALA A 547 -29.44 16.35 -20.88
CA ALA A 547 -30.59 17.20 -21.28
C ALA A 547 -31.03 18.25 -20.23
N GLU A 548 -30.87 17.94 -18.95
CA GLU A 548 -31.27 18.82 -17.85
C GLU A 548 -30.13 19.73 -17.39
N SER A 549 -28.88 19.25 -17.40
CA SER A 549 -27.73 19.94 -16.81
C SER A 549 -26.89 20.72 -17.85
N GLY A 550 -26.79 20.23 -19.09
CA GLY A 550 -26.03 20.88 -20.16
C GLY A 550 -24.51 20.96 -19.92
N ASN A 551 -23.97 20.23 -18.95
CA ASN A 551 -22.59 20.32 -18.46
C ASN A 551 -21.67 19.21 -18.96
N LEU A 552 -22.12 18.36 -19.87
CA LEU A 552 -21.39 17.24 -20.44
C LEU A 552 -20.24 17.70 -21.36
N SER A 553 -19.07 17.12 -21.16
CA SER A 553 -17.96 17.12 -22.13
C SER A 553 -17.54 15.67 -22.37
N ILE A 554 -17.31 15.28 -23.62
CA ILE A 554 -16.92 13.93 -24.03
C ILE A 554 -15.41 13.90 -24.26
N LEU A 555 -14.72 12.90 -23.69
CA LEU A 555 -13.29 12.72 -23.80
C LEU A 555 -12.97 11.37 -24.48
N LEU A 556 -12.19 11.40 -25.56
CA LEU A 556 -11.80 10.23 -26.34
C LEU A 556 -10.45 9.69 -25.86
N PRO A 557 -10.37 8.43 -25.33
CA PRO A 557 -9.13 7.82 -24.88
C PRO A 557 -8.34 7.18 -26.04
N MET A 558 -7.06 6.96 -25.85
CA MET A 558 -6.17 6.15 -26.70
C MET A 558 -6.10 6.55 -28.18
N VAL A 559 -6.45 7.79 -28.50
CA VAL A 559 -6.33 8.31 -29.86
C VAL A 559 -4.87 8.39 -30.25
N SER A 560 -4.51 7.79 -31.39
CA SER A 560 -3.13 7.75 -31.90
C SER A 560 -2.94 8.48 -33.23
N GLY A 561 -4.05 8.90 -33.87
CA GLY A 561 -4.02 9.55 -35.17
C GLY A 561 -5.29 10.36 -35.49
N ILE A 562 -5.18 11.23 -36.49
CA ILE A 562 -6.25 12.16 -36.90
C ILE A 562 -7.47 11.38 -37.45
N LYS A 563 -7.23 10.26 -38.14
CA LYS A 563 -8.33 9.47 -38.72
C LYS A 563 -9.25 8.90 -37.65
N GLU A 564 -8.67 8.35 -36.56
CA GLU A 564 -9.47 7.83 -35.43
C GLU A 564 -10.34 8.94 -34.81
N LEU A 565 -9.80 10.15 -34.70
CA LEU A 565 -10.54 11.31 -34.23
C LEU A 565 -11.70 11.68 -35.19
N ASP A 566 -11.44 11.76 -36.48
CA ASP A 566 -12.46 12.11 -37.50
C ASP A 566 -13.58 11.05 -37.55
N ASP A 567 -13.24 9.76 -37.47
CA ASP A 567 -14.20 8.66 -37.42
C ASP A 567 -15.06 8.72 -36.14
N ALA A 568 -14.44 8.99 -34.99
CA ALA A 568 -15.16 9.16 -33.71
C ALA A 568 -16.09 10.38 -33.74
N MET A 569 -15.63 11.52 -34.27
CA MET A 569 -16.46 12.73 -34.42
C MET A 569 -17.67 12.48 -35.30
N THR A 570 -17.54 11.64 -36.34
CA THR A 570 -18.66 11.25 -37.20
C THR A 570 -19.74 10.49 -36.39
N LEU A 571 -19.34 9.54 -35.55
CA LEU A 571 -20.27 8.77 -34.68
C LEU A 571 -20.89 9.66 -33.58
N ILE A 572 -20.13 10.59 -33.00
CA ILE A 572 -20.66 11.56 -32.03
C ILE A 572 -21.73 12.44 -32.66
N ASN A 573 -21.47 12.97 -33.86
CA ASN A 573 -22.43 13.79 -34.60
C ASN A 573 -23.70 13.00 -34.99
N GLN A 574 -23.53 11.72 -35.37
CA GLN A 574 -24.64 10.82 -35.62
C GLN A 574 -25.49 10.64 -34.34
N ALA A 575 -24.90 10.27 -33.22
CA ALA A 575 -25.61 10.09 -31.96
C ALA A 575 -26.32 11.34 -31.51
N TYR A 576 -25.67 12.53 -31.66
CA TYR A 576 -26.28 13.81 -31.35
C TYR A 576 -27.51 14.09 -32.23
N SER A 577 -27.39 13.86 -33.55
CA SER A 577 -28.50 14.06 -34.49
C SER A 577 -29.70 13.16 -34.20
N GLU A 578 -29.46 11.94 -33.74
CA GLU A 578 -30.49 10.98 -33.35
C GLU A 578 -31.26 11.44 -32.09
N VAL A 579 -30.52 11.86 -31.01
CA VAL A 579 -31.13 12.17 -29.72
C VAL A 579 -31.77 13.55 -29.66
N VAL A 580 -31.27 14.57 -30.40
CA VAL A 580 -31.83 15.90 -30.42
C VAL A 580 -33.23 15.91 -31.04
N LEU A 581 -33.55 14.98 -31.94
CA LEU A 581 -34.90 14.80 -32.51
C LEU A 581 -35.89 14.28 -31.45
N LEU A 582 -35.40 13.64 -30.38
CA LEU A 582 -36.23 13.10 -29.30
C LEU A 582 -36.41 14.13 -28.16
N ASP A 583 -35.41 14.97 -27.91
CA ASP A 583 -35.41 15.99 -26.86
C ASP A 583 -34.54 17.19 -27.30
N GLU A 584 -35.20 18.29 -27.66
CA GLU A 584 -34.58 19.54 -28.14
C GLU A 584 -33.74 20.26 -27.03
N ARG A 585 -33.84 19.87 -25.76
CA ARG A 585 -33.03 20.41 -24.67
C ARG A 585 -31.58 19.94 -24.70
N ILE A 586 -31.30 18.86 -25.43
CA ILE A 586 -29.96 18.29 -25.54
C ILE A 586 -29.06 19.24 -26.35
N GLN A 587 -27.99 19.71 -25.72
CA GLN A 587 -26.98 20.55 -26.35
C GLN A 587 -25.87 19.73 -26.98
N ALA A 588 -25.21 20.27 -28.00
CA ALA A 588 -24.03 19.68 -28.59
C ALA A 588 -22.90 19.60 -27.53
N PRO A 589 -22.32 18.43 -27.26
CA PRO A 589 -21.31 18.31 -26.24
C PRO A 589 -20.00 18.93 -26.71
N LYS A 590 -19.18 19.41 -25.76
CA LYS A 590 -17.78 19.69 -26.04
C LYS A 590 -17.03 18.36 -26.17
N VAL A 591 -16.16 18.24 -27.19
CA VAL A 591 -15.39 17.03 -27.44
C VAL A 591 -13.90 17.29 -27.30
N GLY A 592 -13.23 16.49 -26.50
CA GLY A 592 -11.79 16.53 -26.28
C GLY A 592 -11.09 15.19 -26.50
N VAL A 593 -9.79 15.24 -26.56
CA VAL A 593 -8.91 14.07 -26.74
C VAL A 593 -8.00 13.91 -25.54
N MET A 594 -7.81 12.67 -25.11
CA MET A 594 -6.79 12.35 -24.12
C MET A 594 -5.43 12.18 -24.80
N ILE A 595 -4.48 13.02 -24.41
CA ILE A 595 -3.10 12.89 -24.85
C ILE A 595 -2.39 11.92 -23.90
N GLU A 596 -2.31 10.69 -24.32
CA GLU A 596 -1.69 9.59 -23.57
C GLU A 596 -0.85 8.67 -24.50
N VAL A 597 -1.08 8.76 -25.82
CA VAL A 597 -0.24 8.10 -26.83
C VAL A 597 0.79 9.11 -27.34
N PRO A 598 2.10 8.80 -27.37
CA PRO A 598 3.16 9.75 -27.72
C PRO A 598 3.01 10.39 -29.12
N SER A 599 2.42 9.69 -30.11
CA SER A 599 2.16 10.25 -31.43
C SER A 599 1.31 11.52 -31.39
N MET A 600 0.39 11.60 -30.42
CA MET A 600 -0.51 12.76 -30.30
C MET A 600 0.19 13.99 -29.76
N VAL A 601 1.30 13.87 -29.04
CA VAL A 601 2.13 15.02 -28.64
C VAL A 601 2.62 15.76 -29.87
N TYR A 602 3.02 15.03 -30.91
CA TYR A 602 3.52 15.60 -32.19
C TYR A 602 2.38 16.05 -33.12
N LEU A 603 1.23 15.38 -33.07
CA LEU A 603 0.07 15.70 -33.90
C LEU A 603 -0.84 16.78 -33.31
N LEU A 604 -0.59 17.21 -32.06
CA LEU A 604 -1.40 18.19 -31.36
C LEU A 604 -1.62 19.50 -32.13
N PRO A 605 -0.61 20.10 -32.83
CA PRO A 605 -0.87 21.28 -33.67
C PRO A 605 -1.89 21.05 -34.78
N ALA A 606 -1.97 19.83 -35.32
CA ALA A 606 -2.89 19.48 -36.40
C ALA A 606 -4.33 19.20 -35.93
N ILE A 607 -4.52 18.85 -34.65
CA ILE A 607 -5.84 18.57 -34.08
C ILE A 607 -6.39 19.72 -33.24
N ALA A 608 -5.58 20.69 -32.87
CA ALA A 608 -5.95 21.78 -31.97
C ALA A 608 -7.22 22.55 -32.36
N HIS A 609 -7.51 22.65 -33.66
CA HIS A 609 -8.72 23.28 -34.19
C HIS A 609 -9.91 22.31 -34.38
N ARG A 610 -9.74 21.04 -34.05
CA ARG A 610 -10.77 19.97 -34.20
C ARG A 610 -11.40 19.57 -32.87
N VAL A 611 -10.81 20.02 -31.76
CA VAL A 611 -11.22 19.64 -30.40
C VAL A 611 -11.49 20.88 -29.55
N ASP A 612 -12.41 20.78 -28.61
CA ASP A 612 -12.76 21.87 -27.70
C ASP A 612 -11.81 21.95 -26.49
N PHE A 613 -11.16 20.85 -26.15
CA PHE A 613 -10.23 20.77 -25.02
C PHE A 613 -9.33 19.54 -25.14
N VAL A 614 -8.29 19.50 -24.32
CA VAL A 614 -7.36 18.39 -24.19
C VAL A 614 -7.27 17.95 -22.73
N SER A 615 -7.22 16.65 -22.48
CA SER A 615 -6.81 16.08 -21.19
C SER A 615 -5.53 15.28 -21.36
N VAL A 616 -4.63 15.32 -20.38
CA VAL A 616 -3.37 14.57 -20.45
C VAL A 616 -3.42 13.41 -19.44
N GLY A 617 -3.38 12.17 -19.97
CA GLY A 617 -3.29 10.94 -19.20
C GLY A 617 -1.83 10.61 -18.89
N THR A 618 -1.25 11.23 -17.85
CA THR A 618 0.19 11.13 -17.57
C THR A 618 0.66 9.70 -17.28
N ASN A 619 -0.22 8.84 -16.75
CA ASN A 619 0.15 7.46 -16.45
C ASN A 619 0.48 6.66 -17.71
N ASP A 620 -0.44 6.65 -18.68
CA ASP A 620 -0.26 5.92 -19.92
C ASP A 620 0.77 6.64 -20.82
N LEU A 621 0.81 7.98 -20.82
CA LEU A 621 1.83 8.74 -21.54
C LEU A 621 3.24 8.39 -21.06
N THR A 622 3.48 8.31 -19.74
CA THR A 622 4.76 7.89 -19.17
C THR A 622 5.10 6.46 -19.57
N GLN A 623 4.15 5.53 -19.44
CA GLN A 623 4.31 4.13 -19.83
C GLN A 623 4.77 3.98 -21.28
N TYR A 624 4.12 4.67 -22.21
CA TYR A 624 4.44 4.58 -23.64
C TYR A 624 5.69 5.37 -24.02
N LEU A 625 5.99 6.51 -23.40
CA LEU A 625 7.21 7.25 -23.64
C LEU A 625 8.45 6.48 -23.21
N LEU A 626 8.38 5.80 -22.04
CA LEU A 626 9.48 5.03 -21.50
C LEU A 626 9.47 3.57 -21.99
N ALA A 627 8.42 3.15 -22.73
CA ALA A 627 8.20 1.76 -23.18
C ALA A 627 8.25 0.74 -22.03
N VAL A 628 7.62 1.07 -20.90
CA VAL A 628 7.64 0.29 -19.65
C VAL A 628 6.24 -0.03 -19.21
N ASP A 629 5.96 -1.31 -18.95
CA ASP A 629 4.72 -1.74 -18.31
C ASP A 629 4.81 -1.54 -16.80
N ARG A 630 4.06 -0.58 -16.28
CA ARG A 630 4.01 -0.24 -14.84
C ARG A 630 3.49 -1.38 -13.94
N ASN A 631 2.74 -2.34 -14.51
CA ASN A 631 2.19 -3.49 -13.79
C ASN A 631 3.17 -4.68 -13.75
N ASN A 632 4.26 -4.63 -14.52
CA ASN A 632 5.27 -5.67 -14.54
C ASN A 632 6.36 -5.38 -13.49
N SER A 633 6.37 -6.13 -12.40
CA SER A 633 7.28 -5.96 -11.26
C SER A 633 8.78 -6.00 -11.61
N ARG A 634 9.15 -6.58 -12.77
CA ARG A 634 10.55 -6.67 -13.20
C ARG A 634 11.08 -5.37 -13.81
N VAL A 635 10.20 -4.52 -14.30
CA VAL A 635 10.56 -3.28 -15.00
C VAL A 635 9.86 -2.06 -14.42
N ALA A 636 9.00 -2.23 -13.41
CA ALA A 636 8.26 -1.14 -12.77
C ALA A 636 9.18 -0.05 -12.20
N ASP A 637 10.39 -0.40 -11.79
CA ASP A 637 11.41 0.56 -11.29
C ASP A 637 11.90 1.56 -12.37
N VAL A 638 11.70 1.25 -13.65
CA VAL A 638 12.02 2.16 -14.77
C VAL A 638 10.89 3.16 -15.02
N TYR A 639 9.68 2.87 -14.52
CA TYR A 639 8.54 3.77 -14.61
C TYR A 639 8.71 4.96 -13.67
N GLU A 640 8.93 6.14 -14.22
CA GLU A 640 9.18 7.35 -13.46
C GLU A 640 8.34 8.51 -14.02
N SER A 641 7.37 8.97 -13.23
CA SER A 641 6.41 10.01 -13.65
C SER A 641 7.04 11.41 -13.80
N MET A 642 8.15 11.68 -13.13
CA MET A 642 8.95 12.93 -13.25
C MET A 642 10.21 12.75 -14.10
N HIS A 643 10.24 11.71 -14.94
CA HIS A 643 11.35 11.52 -15.88
C HIS A 643 11.51 12.74 -16.82
N PRO A 644 12.75 13.19 -17.11
CA PRO A 644 12.98 14.35 -17.97
C PRO A 644 12.24 14.31 -19.31
N ALA A 645 12.15 13.13 -19.96
CA ALA A 645 11.40 12.97 -21.22
C ALA A 645 9.90 13.22 -21.04
N VAL A 646 9.33 12.86 -19.88
CA VAL A 646 7.93 13.11 -19.57
C VAL A 646 7.68 14.60 -19.36
N LEU A 647 8.54 15.28 -18.61
CA LEU A 647 8.43 16.73 -18.39
C LEU A 647 8.57 17.51 -19.72
N LEU A 648 9.48 17.10 -20.60
CA LEU A 648 9.63 17.67 -21.95
C LEU A 648 8.35 17.50 -22.77
N ALA A 649 7.75 16.33 -22.76
CA ALA A 649 6.49 16.08 -23.46
C ALA A 649 5.35 16.94 -22.89
N LEU A 650 5.25 17.03 -21.56
CA LEU A 650 4.26 17.89 -20.89
C LEU A 650 4.45 19.35 -21.26
N LYS A 651 5.70 19.86 -21.25
CA LYS A 651 6.00 21.24 -21.68
C LYS A 651 5.58 21.49 -23.13
N GLN A 652 5.90 20.55 -24.03
CA GLN A 652 5.49 20.64 -25.42
C GLN A 652 3.97 20.65 -25.59
N ILE A 653 3.24 19.83 -24.87
CA ILE A 653 1.76 19.80 -24.89
C ILE A 653 1.22 21.16 -24.43
N HIS A 654 1.70 21.67 -23.30
CA HIS A 654 1.27 22.97 -22.78
C HIS A 654 1.51 24.09 -23.81
N ASP A 655 2.73 24.20 -24.36
CA ASP A 655 3.10 25.27 -25.27
C ASP A 655 2.26 25.26 -26.56
N VAL A 656 1.90 24.07 -27.05
CA VAL A 656 1.00 23.95 -28.21
C VAL A 656 -0.43 24.35 -27.82
N CYS A 657 -0.94 23.88 -26.69
CA CYS A 657 -2.28 24.22 -26.22
C CYS A 657 -2.44 25.73 -25.97
N ASP A 658 -1.45 26.36 -25.33
CA ASP A 658 -1.42 27.82 -25.13
C ASP A 658 -1.41 28.59 -26.45
N LYS A 659 -0.53 28.19 -27.37
CA LYS A 659 -0.41 28.82 -28.71
C LYS A 659 -1.71 28.78 -29.50
N TYR A 660 -2.47 27.69 -29.41
CA TYR A 660 -3.74 27.51 -30.13
C TYR A 660 -4.98 27.83 -29.28
N HIS A 661 -4.78 28.28 -28.05
CA HIS A 661 -5.86 28.60 -27.06
C HIS A 661 -6.80 27.43 -26.80
N VAL A 662 -6.27 26.20 -26.74
CA VAL A 662 -7.01 24.98 -26.39
C VAL A 662 -6.88 24.74 -24.89
N PRO A 663 -8.00 24.71 -24.12
CA PRO A 663 -7.95 24.36 -22.70
C PRO A 663 -7.32 22.98 -22.47
N VAL A 664 -6.40 22.87 -21.51
CA VAL A 664 -5.74 21.61 -21.18
C VAL A 664 -5.82 21.32 -19.69
N CYS A 665 -6.17 20.06 -19.34
CA CYS A 665 -6.22 19.57 -17.98
C CYS A 665 -5.33 18.34 -17.82
N ILE A 666 -4.61 18.23 -16.70
CA ILE A 666 -3.88 17.00 -16.34
C ILE A 666 -4.78 16.12 -15.49
N CYS A 667 -5.04 14.88 -15.92
CA CYS A 667 -5.90 13.93 -15.21
C CYS A 667 -5.22 12.65 -14.74
N GLY A 668 -3.90 12.50 -14.98
CA GLY A 668 -3.10 11.40 -14.45
C GLY A 668 -2.74 11.59 -12.97
N GLU A 669 -2.13 10.57 -12.37
CA GLU A 669 -1.78 10.57 -10.94
C GLU A 669 -0.78 11.68 -10.57
N LEU A 670 0.05 12.12 -11.51
CA LEU A 670 1.00 13.21 -11.32
C LEU A 670 0.32 14.51 -10.86
N ALA A 671 -0.93 14.78 -11.28
CA ALA A 671 -1.71 15.95 -10.85
C ALA A 671 -2.06 15.92 -9.35
N GLY A 672 -2.19 14.73 -8.76
CA GLY A 672 -2.47 14.54 -7.34
C GLY A 672 -1.22 14.31 -6.48
N ASP A 673 -0.06 14.14 -7.09
CA ASP A 673 1.20 14.06 -6.39
C ASP A 673 1.68 15.45 -5.96
N PRO A 674 2.09 15.67 -4.70
CA PRO A 674 2.53 16.97 -4.22
C PRO A 674 3.66 17.61 -5.04
N PHE A 675 4.68 16.85 -5.44
CA PHE A 675 5.77 17.34 -6.27
C PHE A 675 5.32 17.57 -7.70
N GLY A 676 4.59 16.60 -8.25
CA GLY A 676 4.03 16.66 -9.59
C GLY A 676 3.12 17.85 -9.79
N ALA A 677 2.20 18.11 -8.85
CA ALA A 677 1.29 19.23 -8.92
C ALA A 677 2.03 20.58 -9.03
N LEU A 678 3.01 20.84 -8.17
CA LEU A 678 3.76 22.10 -8.21
C LEU A 678 4.64 22.23 -9.47
N LEU A 679 5.22 21.12 -9.96
CA LEU A 679 5.94 21.13 -11.24
C LEU A 679 5.02 21.44 -12.42
N LEU A 680 3.81 20.85 -12.45
CA LEU A 680 2.82 21.10 -13.48
C LEU A 680 2.39 22.57 -13.51
N LEU A 681 2.17 23.17 -12.33
CA LEU A 681 1.88 24.61 -12.23
C LEU A 681 3.05 25.45 -12.77
N GLY A 682 4.28 25.08 -12.41
CA GLY A 682 5.50 25.73 -12.93
C GLY A 682 5.67 25.58 -14.44
N LEU A 683 5.19 24.50 -15.05
CA LEU A 683 5.14 24.32 -16.51
C LEU A 683 4.05 25.16 -17.20
N GLY A 684 3.14 25.80 -16.42
CA GLY A 684 2.08 26.67 -16.91
C GLY A 684 0.68 26.06 -16.87
N TYR A 685 0.50 24.82 -16.41
CA TYR A 685 -0.83 24.20 -16.32
C TYR A 685 -1.69 24.87 -15.23
N THR A 686 -2.95 25.14 -15.55
CA THR A 686 -3.90 25.81 -14.65
C THR A 686 -5.12 24.96 -14.32
N SER A 687 -5.18 23.71 -14.79
CA SER A 687 -6.28 22.78 -14.52
C SER A 687 -5.72 21.38 -14.19
N LEU A 688 -5.99 20.91 -12.97
CA LEU A 688 -5.49 19.66 -12.43
C LEU A 688 -6.67 18.80 -11.95
N SER A 689 -6.74 17.55 -12.37
CA SER A 689 -7.79 16.61 -11.97
C SER A 689 -7.19 15.42 -11.22
N MET A 690 -7.71 15.13 -10.05
CA MET A 690 -7.10 14.16 -9.11
C MET A 690 -8.15 13.40 -8.28
N ASN A 691 -7.71 12.36 -7.60
CA ASN A 691 -8.55 11.64 -6.66
C ASN A 691 -8.88 12.52 -5.45
N THR A 692 -10.05 12.31 -4.85
CA THR A 692 -10.57 13.09 -3.71
C THR A 692 -9.59 13.20 -2.54
N SER A 693 -8.85 12.12 -2.24
CA SER A 693 -7.86 12.08 -1.15
C SER A 693 -6.71 13.09 -1.31
N ASN A 694 -6.44 13.54 -2.53
CA ASN A 694 -5.33 14.45 -2.84
C ASN A 694 -5.77 15.91 -2.94
N VAL A 695 -7.08 16.18 -3.12
CA VAL A 695 -7.61 17.53 -3.31
C VAL A 695 -7.18 18.48 -2.19
N ALA A 696 -7.38 18.09 -0.93
CA ALA A 696 -7.03 18.94 0.21
C ALA A 696 -5.55 19.31 0.24
N LYS A 697 -4.68 18.32 -0.01
CA LYS A 697 -3.23 18.49 -0.02
C LYS A 697 -2.78 19.44 -1.13
N VAL A 698 -3.25 19.20 -2.35
CA VAL A 698 -2.87 20.01 -3.52
C VAL A 698 -3.44 21.43 -3.41
N LYS A 699 -4.69 21.62 -2.98
CA LYS A 699 -5.26 22.96 -2.73
C LYS A 699 -4.45 23.73 -1.69
N TYR A 700 -4.05 23.09 -0.61
CA TYR A 700 -3.18 23.72 0.39
C TYR A 700 -1.85 24.18 -0.22
N LEU A 701 -1.17 23.30 -0.96
CA LEU A 701 0.11 23.64 -1.62
C LEU A 701 -0.04 24.81 -2.60
N ILE A 702 -1.08 24.80 -3.45
CA ILE A 702 -1.38 25.90 -4.38
C ILE A 702 -1.52 27.21 -3.62
N ARG A 703 -2.31 27.24 -2.55
CA ARG A 703 -2.62 28.45 -1.78
C ARG A 703 -1.41 29.03 -1.04
N HIS A 704 -0.40 28.21 -0.80
CA HIS A 704 0.84 28.60 -0.08
C HIS A 704 2.06 28.70 -1.01
N SER A 705 1.85 28.68 -2.33
CA SER A 705 2.91 28.81 -3.33
C SER A 705 2.76 30.07 -4.17
N GLN A 706 3.86 30.56 -4.75
CA GLN A 706 3.89 31.66 -5.71
C GLN A 706 4.16 31.09 -7.10
N GLN A 707 3.35 31.47 -8.09
CA GLN A 707 3.48 30.99 -9.47
C GLN A 707 4.86 31.27 -10.05
N GLN A 708 5.41 32.47 -9.81
CA GLN A 708 6.73 32.85 -10.31
C GLN A 708 7.88 31.98 -9.74
N GLU A 709 7.74 31.50 -8.51
CA GLU A 709 8.74 30.58 -7.92
C GLU A 709 8.63 29.19 -8.54
N LEU A 710 7.40 28.73 -8.80
CA LEU A 710 7.14 27.44 -9.43
C LEU A 710 7.65 27.40 -10.88
N GLU A 711 7.50 28.50 -11.62
CA GLU A 711 8.06 28.64 -12.98
C GLU A 711 9.58 28.47 -13.00
N LYS A 712 10.28 29.15 -12.09
CA LYS A 712 11.74 28.99 -11.95
C LYS A 712 12.13 27.57 -11.56
N LEU A 713 11.34 26.94 -10.68
CA LEU A 713 11.56 25.57 -10.25
C LEU A 713 11.41 24.60 -11.43
N ALA A 714 10.35 24.77 -12.25
CA ALA A 714 10.14 23.97 -13.44
C ALA A 714 11.23 24.19 -14.49
N GLU A 715 11.69 25.45 -14.72
CA GLU A 715 12.83 25.72 -15.58
C GLU A 715 14.09 24.99 -15.13
N GLN A 716 14.36 24.96 -13.83
CA GLN A 716 15.49 24.20 -13.27
C GLN A 716 15.31 22.68 -13.46
N ALA A 717 14.10 22.14 -13.23
CA ALA A 717 13.78 20.74 -13.46
C ALA A 717 14.05 20.31 -14.90
N MET A 718 13.71 21.18 -15.86
CA MET A 718 13.92 20.94 -17.29
C MET A 718 15.41 20.87 -17.69
N THR A 719 16.34 21.35 -16.87
CA THR A 719 17.78 21.24 -17.09
C THR A 719 18.41 19.95 -16.58
N LYS A 720 17.65 19.16 -15.79
CA LYS A 720 18.14 17.93 -15.17
C LYS A 720 18.14 16.78 -16.16
N SER A 721 19.12 15.87 -15.98
CA SER A 721 19.28 14.69 -16.83
C SER A 721 18.65 13.42 -16.21
N TYR A 722 18.47 13.41 -14.90
CA TYR A 722 17.95 12.26 -14.14
C TYR A 722 16.75 12.67 -13.31
N GLY A 723 15.75 11.78 -13.19
CA GLY A 723 14.58 12.02 -12.37
C GLY A 723 14.89 12.10 -10.89
N GLU A 724 15.87 11.33 -10.40
CA GLU A 724 16.37 11.43 -9.02
C GLU A 724 16.84 12.85 -8.67
N GLU A 725 17.50 13.56 -9.60
CA GLU A 725 17.90 14.95 -9.39
C GLU A 725 16.70 15.89 -9.27
N ILE A 726 15.64 15.61 -10.04
CA ILE A 726 14.37 16.36 -9.98
C ILE A 726 13.68 16.09 -8.64
N HIS A 727 13.61 14.84 -8.22
CA HIS A 727 13.06 14.46 -6.91
C HIS A 727 13.80 15.14 -5.77
N GLN A 728 15.13 15.12 -5.78
CA GLN A 728 15.94 15.77 -4.74
C GLN A 728 15.72 17.30 -4.72
N MET A 729 15.67 17.92 -5.88
CA MET A 729 15.40 19.35 -6.01
C MET A 729 14.02 19.72 -5.46
N MET A 730 12.98 18.93 -5.77
CA MET A 730 11.64 19.12 -5.24
C MET A 730 11.59 18.93 -3.72
N HIS A 731 12.27 17.91 -3.22
CA HIS A 731 12.40 17.64 -1.80
C HIS A 731 13.03 18.85 -1.07
N ASP A 732 14.13 19.38 -1.57
CA ASP A 732 14.83 20.54 -0.99
C ASP A 732 13.93 21.79 -1.01
N PHE A 733 13.20 22.01 -2.11
CA PHE A 733 12.22 23.10 -2.21
C PHE A 733 11.11 22.96 -1.16
N PHE A 734 10.55 21.76 -0.98
CA PHE A 734 9.50 21.52 0.01
C PHE A 734 9.98 21.78 1.45
N ILE A 735 11.21 21.40 1.78
CA ILE A 735 11.81 21.70 3.09
C ILE A 735 11.95 23.21 3.27
N GLN A 736 12.44 23.93 2.26
CA GLN A 736 12.62 25.39 2.32
C GLN A 736 11.30 26.15 2.47
N GLN A 737 10.23 25.67 1.83
CA GLN A 737 8.90 26.27 1.91
C GLN A 737 8.10 25.86 3.16
N GLY A 738 8.64 25.00 4.02
CA GLY A 738 7.94 24.51 5.20
C GLY A 738 6.91 23.40 4.90
N PHE A 739 6.97 22.78 3.72
CA PHE A 739 6.09 21.70 3.29
C PHE A 739 6.64 20.31 3.64
N ALA A 740 7.59 20.22 4.57
CA ALA A 740 8.25 18.95 4.93
C ALA A 740 7.27 17.82 5.29
N GLY A 741 6.12 18.14 5.90
CA GLY A 741 5.09 17.17 6.23
C GLY A 741 4.42 16.49 5.04
N PHE A 742 4.50 17.09 3.82
CA PHE A 742 3.99 16.48 2.59
C PHE A 742 5.00 15.54 1.94
N VAL A 743 6.28 15.68 2.32
CA VAL A 743 7.39 14.88 1.83
C VAL A 743 7.55 13.68 2.74
N ARG A 744 6.65 12.73 2.68
CA ARG A 744 7.00 11.42 3.19
C ARG A 744 7.89 10.75 2.18
N ALA A 745 9.11 10.59 2.63
CA ALA A 745 10.03 9.70 2.00
C ALA A 745 9.35 8.38 1.69
N GLY A 746 8.87 8.24 0.48
CA GLY A 746 8.89 6.97 -0.20
C GLY A 746 10.36 6.60 -0.30
N LYS A 747 11.00 6.31 0.83
CA LYS A 747 12.26 5.57 0.80
C LYS A 747 11.88 4.19 0.32
N LYS A 748 12.14 3.97 -0.99
CA LYS A 748 12.38 2.64 -1.50
C LYS A 748 13.47 1.93 -0.70
#